data_1371a6d522ffcf075475b4356b1ccebb
#
_entry.id   1371a6d522ffcf075475b4356b1ccebb
#
_cell.length_a   1.000
_cell.length_b   1.000
_cell.length_c   1.000
_cell.angle_alpha   90.00
_cell.angle_beta   90.00
_cell.angle_gamma   90.00
#
_symmetry.space_group_name_H-M   'P 1'
#
loop_
_entity.id
_entity.type
_entity.pdbx_description
1 polymer ?
#
loop_
_entity_poly.entity_id
_entity_poly.type
_entity_poly.pdbx_seq_one_letter_code
_entity_poly.pdbx_strand_id
1 'polypeptide(L)'
;MLELKHITKTYPAGGQPVEALKGIDLQFRESEFVSILGPSGCGKTTLLNLIGGLDQYTSGDLVISGRSTKDYKDRDWDAYRNHSVGFVFQSYNLIPHQTVLQNVELALTLSGVSKGERRRRAQAALEQVGLGTQLKKRPSEMSGGQMQRVAIARAIVNDPDIILADEPTGALDTETSVQVMEILKEISKDRLVIMVTHNPELAQLYSTRIVRMLDGQVTGDTAPLSQEEADRERAAARRKAEAERTQKKPSMSLATSFGLSLKNLFTKKGRTALTSFAGSIGIIGISLIYAVSQGTTAYIDAIQEDTLSSYPLTLQAQTMDLGSLMGEFMDAAQSSSEHEQDAVYQKPMIYDLVNALNSSETIENDLESFKTYLEERLDDPEDTLSQAVSGVQYTYDSQLLVYTESVDGTILHSDSQELMEDLLREYFGIDMAAMTDLRDSYGMGDFAGLGGGNLVLWQEMLPGDDGALINPLLESQYDVVYGSWPNSYDEIVLVLDENNELDDMTLYALGLKPQEEMDAIMQAAVDQTGVELEEESWSYEEICSREYRTILNADCYAFDQESGLYVDLRDTEAGLRYLYDNGLDLKVSGIVRPNENATSHMLSGSIGYTSALTEYMAEAAEESAAVQAQLENPDTDIFTGLPFEESTGSMTDAEKETAFRTYVSGLEEEGKAEAYLAIASIPSQEQVDQAVEQSVGSMSREEMEQSMKEALLSQAGLEESDVDEYLTSMSDEELRELFTQMAAEQFKAQYAAQVQEQMAGMESAQMAAALDAALPDYTTEQCAQYYEEVLTFSDSTYEENLTELGYVNLEDPASINLYASSFENKDVIEQAIADYNQSVDDLEQIQYTDYIGLMLSSVTSIINAITYVLIAFVAVSLVVSSIMIGVITLISVQERTKEIGILRAIGASKKNVSRMFNAETLIIGFTSGALGVVVTWLLCFPINSILHSLTGIQTLNAYLPPQVALVLVLISMALTLFSGIIPSRSAAKKDPVVALRTE
;
A
#
# COMPACT_ATOMS: atom_id res chain seq x y z
N MET A 1 -36.68 -2.04 64.62
CA MET A 1 -36.07 -2.75 65.74
C MET A 1 -34.76 -3.43 65.31
N LEU A 2 -33.70 -3.27 66.08
CA LEU A 2 -32.39 -3.80 65.94
C LEU A 2 -32.14 -4.82 67.07
N GLU A 3 -31.71 -6.07 66.71
CA GLU A 3 -31.52 -7.14 67.69
C GLU A 3 -30.22 -7.92 67.37
N LEU A 4 -29.38 -8.05 68.41
CA LEU A 4 -28.15 -8.83 68.41
C LEU A 4 -28.40 -10.10 69.19
N LYS A 5 -28.09 -11.26 68.57
CA LYS A 5 -28.28 -12.57 69.20
C LYS A 5 -26.93 -13.28 69.26
N HIS A 6 -26.35 -13.36 70.42
CA HIS A 6 -25.10 -14.07 70.70
C HIS A 6 -23.98 -13.70 69.75
N ILE A 7 -23.79 -12.42 69.45
CA ILE A 7 -22.81 -11.91 68.51
C ILE A 7 -21.39 -12.07 69.06
N THR A 8 -20.55 -12.81 68.31
CA THR A 8 -19.10 -12.89 68.60
C THR A 8 -18.29 -12.27 67.46
N LYS A 9 -17.13 -11.74 67.79
CA LYS A 9 -16.17 -11.23 66.79
C LYS A 9 -14.76 -11.57 67.21
N THR A 10 -14.04 -12.32 66.37
CA THR A 10 -12.63 -12.68 66.52
C THR A 10 -11.80 -12.09 65.41
N TYR A 11 -10.71 -11.44 65.69
CA TYR A 11 -9.74 -10.95 64.71
C TYR A 11 -8.50 -11.80 64.72
N PRO A 12 -7.93 -12.15 63.54
CA PRO A 12 -6.65 -12.83 63.49
C PRO A 12 -5.56 -11.80 63.82
N ALA A 13 -4.80 -12.06 64.88
CA ALA A 13 -3.66 -11.25 65.27
C ALA A 13 -2.46 -12.13 65.56
N GLY A 14 -1.38 -12.02 64.76
CA GLY A 14 0.00 -12.45 65.07
C GLY A 14 0.25 -13.75 65.86
N GLY A 15 -0.57 -14.81 65.64
CA GLY A 15 -0.38 -16.12 66.28
C GLY A 15 -1.42 -16.56 67.28
N GLN A 16 -2.24 -15.65 67.83
CA GLN A 16 -3.43 -16.01 68.63
C GLN A 16 -4.64 -15.14 68.22
N PRO A 17 -5.83 -15.75 68.02
CA PRO A 17 -7.02 -15.00 67.71
C PRO A 17 -7.47 -14.13 68.92
N VAL A 18 -7.72 -12.83 68.67
CA VAL A 18 -8.26 -11.91 69.68
C VAL A 18 -9.78 -11.86 69.57
N GLU A 19 -10.45 -12.33 70.61
CA GLU A 19 -11.92 -12.21 70.71
C GLU A 19 -12.30 -10.82 71.20
N ALA A 20 -12.74 -9.99 70.26
CA ALA A 20 -13.18 -8.61 70.55
C ALA A 20 -14.60 -8.53 71.11
N LEU A 21 -15.46 -9.49 70.76
CA LEU A 21 -16.82 -9.64 71.33
C LEU A 21 -17.09 -11.11 71.65
N LYS A 22 -17.68 -11.35 72.81
CA LYS A 22 -17.84 -12.68 73.42
C LYS A 22 -19.31 -12.99 73.73
N GLY A 23 -20.16 -13.07 72.67
CA GLY A 23 -21.57 -13.41 72.80
C GLY A 23 -22.45 -12.24 73.31
N ILE A 24 -22.59 -11.23 72.51
CA ILE A 24 -23.39 -10.05 72.84
C ILE A 24 -24.85 -10.29 72.49
N ASP A 25 -25.73 -10.10 73.44
CA ASP A 25 -27.18 -10.10 73.34
C ASP A 25 -27.72 -8.73 73.68
N LEU A 26 -28.29 -7.99 72.69
CA LEU A 26 -28.85 -6.67 72.90
C LEU A 26 -30.05 -6.43 71.98
N GLN A 27 -31.02 -5.70 72.44
CA GLN A 27 -32.21 -5.28 71.67
C GLN A 27 -32.39 -3.76 71.85
N PHE A 28 -32.77 -3.08 70.75
CA PHE A 28 -32.90 -1.65 70.71
C PHE A 28 -34.33 -1.27 70.29
N ARG A 29 -34.85 -0.14 70.89
CA ARG A 29 -36.10 0.49 70.50
C ARG A 29 -35.92 1.27 69.20
N GLU A 30 -37.03 1.60 68.56
CA GLU A 30 -36.99 2.39 67.28
C GLU A 30 -36.54 3.81 67.53
N SER A 31 -36.82 4.37 68.70
CA SER A 31 -36.38 5.73 69.11
C SER A 31 -35.88 5.66 70.56
N GLU A 32 -34.59 5.79 70.76
CA GLU A 32 -33.92 5.92 72.04
C GLU A 32 -32.51 6.48 71.88
N PHE A 33 -31.93 7.06 72.91
CA PHE A 33 -30.53 7.45 72.97
C PHE A 33 -29.76 6.46 73.85
N VAL A 34 -29.04 5.53 73.24
CA VAL A 34 -28.26 4.49 73.93
C VAL A 34 -26.79 4.86 73.95
N SER A 35 -26.19 4.94 75.14
CA SER A 35 -24.73 5.00 75.23
C SER A 35 -24.15 3.66 75.62
N ILE A 36 -23.16 3.20 74.81
CA ILE A 36 -22.32 2.04 75.07
C ILE A 36 -21.07 2.55 75.82
N LEU A 37 -21.01 2.32 77.10
CA LEU A 37 -19.95 2.85 77.99
C LEU A 37 -18.98 1.75 78.41
N GLY A 38 -17.67 2.00 78.35
CA GLY A 38 -16.61 1.07 78.80
C GLY A 38 -15.22 1.61 78.57
N PRO A 39 -14.19 0.97 79.09
CA PRO A 39 -12.81 1.39 78.91
C PRO A 39 -12.37 1.24 77.48
N SER A 40 -11.25 1.90 77.09
CA SER A 40 -10.64 1.72 75.73
C SER A 40 -10.27 0.31 75.50
N GLY A 41 -10.51 -0.22 74.27
CA GLY A 41 -10.20 -1.58 73.91
C GLY A 41 -11.24 -2.66 74.23
N CYS A 42 -12.31 -2.38 75.01
CA CYS A 42 -13.33 -3.36 75.45
C CYS A 42 -14.31 -3.81 74.33
N GLY A 43 -14.09 -3.47 73.03
CA GLY A 43 -14.90 -3.91 71.92
C GLY A 43 -16.03 -2.98 71.43
N LYS A 44 -16.17 -1.75 71.98
CA LYS A 44 -17.24 -0.80 71.66
C LYS A 44 -17.35 -0.42 70.22
N THR A 45 -16.22 0.06 69.62
CA THR A 45 -16.12 0.41 68.19
C THR A 45 -16.35 -0.81 67.29
N THR A 46 -15.88 -2.02 67.72
CA THR A 46 -16.16 -3.27 67.02
C THR A 46 -17.65 -3.55 66.96
N LEU A 47 -18.33 -3.41 68.10
CA LEU A 47 -19.78 -3.57 68.17
C LEU A 47 -20.52 -2.56 67.25
N LEU A 48 -20.11 -1.29 67.27
CA LEU A 48 -20.70 -0.25 66.43
C LEU A 48 -20.50 -0.56 64.94
N ASN A 49 -19.31 -1.00 64.54
CA ASN A 49 -19.00 -1.39 63.16
C ASN A 49 -19.82 -2.59 62.70
N LEU A 50 -20.09 -3.55 63.55
CA LEU A 50 -20.93 -4.71 63.22
C LEU A 50 -22.38 -4.27 63.06
N ILE A 51 -22.92 -3.44 63.96
CA ILE A 51 -24.28 -2.86 63.86
C ILE A 51 -24.43 -2.08 62.58
N GLY A 52 -23.41 -1.31 62.20
CA GLY A 52 -23.43 -0.48 60.98
C GLY A 52 -23.11 -1.25 59.71
N GLY A 53 -22.80 -2.55 59.80
CA GLY A 53 -22.48 -3.37 58.63
C GLY A 53 -21.17 -2.94 57.98
N LEU A 54 -20.25 -2.32 58.69
CA LEU A 54 -18.89 -2.02 58.20
C LEU A 54 -17.97 -3.23 58.36
N ASP A 55 -18.24 -4.10 59.34
CA ASP A 55 -17.55 -5.34 59.58
C ASP A 55 -18.59 -6.48 59.71
N GLN A 56 -18.12 -7.72 59.69
CA GLN A 56 -18.95 -8.90 59.80
C GLN A 56 -18.65 -9.64 61.12
N TYR A 57 -19.69 -10.13 61.79
CA TYR A 57 -19.53 -10.95 62.99
C TYR A 57 -19.02 -12.34 62.65
N THR A 58 -18.33 -13.00 63.60
CA THR A 58 -17.80 -14.36 63.44
C THR A 58 -18.89 -15.40 63.69
N SER A 59 -19.73 -15.23 64.74
CA SER A 59 -20.91 -16.07 64.98
C SER A 59 -22.03 -15.28 65.61
N GLY A 60 -23.21 -15.87 65.72
CA GLY A 60 -24.41 -15.21 66.22
C GLY A 60 -25.34 -14.80 65.07
N ASP A 61 -26.28 -13.89 65.32
CA ASP A 61 -27.19 -13.31 64.36
C ASP A 61 -27.52 -11.87 64.67
N LEU A 62 -27.38 -11.01 63.67
CA LEU A 62 -27.83 -9.63 63.71
C LEU A 62 -29.14 -9.52 62.96
N VAL A 63 -30.22 -9.11 63.61
CA VAL A 63 -31.56 -8.97 63.01
C VAL A 63 -31.88 -7.48 62.90
N ILE A 64 -32.13 -7.03 61.67
CA ILE A 64 -32.45 -5.66 61.32
C ILE A 64 -33.88 -5.60 60.76
N SER A 65 -34.78 -4.81 61.37
CA SER A 65 -36.17 -4.70 60.95
C SER A 65 -36.86 -6.10 60.74
N GLY A 66 -36.53 -7.05 61.62
CA GLY A 66 -37.09 -8.41 61.64
C GLY A 66 -36.53 -9.39 60.62
N ARG A 67 -35.45 -8.99 59.87
CA ARG A 67 -34.73 -9.86 58.89
C ARG A 67 -33.32 -10.16 59.37
N SER A 68 -32.93 -11.45 59.35
CA SER A 68 -31.59 -11.86 59.68
C SER A 68 -30.58 -11.40 58.63
N THR A 69 -29.44 -10.85 59.10
CA THR A 69 -28.37 -10.40 58.22
C THR A 69 -27.55 -11.54 57.62
N LYS A 70 -27.77 -12.82 58.05
CA LYS A 70 -27.23 -14.00 57.41
C LYS A 70 -27.70 -14.13 55.95
N ASP A 71 -28.90 -13.59 55.66
CA ASP A 71 -29.50 -13.61 54.32
C ASP A 71 -29.11 -12.38 53.47
N TYR A 72 -28.29 -11.45 54.04
CA TYR A 72 -27.89 -10.23 53.35
C TYR A 72 -26.77 -10.51 52.34
N LYS A 73 -26.96 -10.01 51.13
CA LYS A 73 -25.93 -9.92 50.09
C LYS A 73 -25.22 -8.55 50.21
N ASP A 74 -24.06 -8.43 49.57
CA ASP A 74 -23.31 -7.17 49.50
C ASP A 74 -24.21 -5.96 49.16
N ARG A 75 -25.20 -6.14 48.29
CA ARG A 75 -26.14 -5.08 47.89
C ARG A 75 -27.10 -4.68 49.02
N ASP A 76 -27.46 -5.64 49.86
CA ASP A 76 -28.37 -5.37 51.01
C ASP A 76 -27.62 -4.55 52.07
N TRP A 77 -26.35 -4.90 52.30
CA TRP A 77 -25.47 -4.14 53.19
C TRP A 77 -25.17 -2.73 52.66
N ASP A 78 -24.93 -2.55 51.34
CA ASP A 78 -24.73 -1.24 50.73
C ASP A 78 -25.99 -0.38 50.86
N ALA A 79 -27.18 -0.94 50.67
CA ALA A 79 -28.46 -0.27 50.83
C ALA A 79 -28.72 0.09 52.31
N TYR A 80 -28.43 -0.80 53.26
CA TYR A 80 -28.53 -0.56 54.67
C TYR A 80 -27.68 0.63 55.13
N ARG A 81 -26.39 0.65 54.77
CA ARG A 81 -25.47 1.77 55.08
C ARG A 81 -25.88 3.07 54.44
N ASN A 82 -26.54 3.03 53.27
CA ASN A 82 -26.88 4.25 52.55
C ASN A 82 -28.21 4.86 53.01
N HIS A 83 -29.19 4.02 53.36
CA HIS A 83 -30.54 4.48 53.66
C HIS A 83 -30.97 4.33 55.12
N SER A 84 -30.50 3.29 55.81
CA SER A 84 -31.00 2.98 57.17
C SER A 84 -30.07 3.42 58.30
N VAL A 85 -28.77 3.67 57.98
CA VAL A 85 -27.76 4.03 58.99
C VAL A 85 -27.06 5.35 58.66
N GLY A 86 -26.93 6.21 59.62
CA GLY A 86 -26.05 7.38 59.56
C GLY A 86 -24.86 7.23 60.48
N PHE A 87 -23.63 7.35 59.96
CA PHE A 87 -22.39 7.25 60.73
C PHE A 87 -21.80 8.60 61.10
N VAL A 88 -21.50 8.78 62.39
CA VAL A 88 -20.71 9.88 62.92
C VAL A 88 -19.42 9.29 63.51
N PHE A 89 -18.32 9.46 62.76
CA PHE A 89 -17.00 8.90 63.11
C PHE A 89 -16.25 9.79 64.11
N GLN A 90 -15.33 9.20 64.87
CA GLN A 90 -14.46 9.88 65.83
C GLN A 90 -13.54 10.92 65.12
N SER A 91 -13.02 10.64 63.95
CA SER A 91 -12.09 11.49 63.15
C SER A 91 -12.77 12.22 61.99
N TYR A 92 -14.02 12.64 62.17
CA TYR A 92 -14.88 13.38 61.18
C TYR A 92 -15.04 12.70 59.83
N ASN A 93 -13.97 12.16 59.25
CA ASN A 93 -13.92 11.50 57.93
C ASN A 93 -14.61 12.32 56.84
N LEU A 94 -14.26 13.59 56.75
CA LEU A 94 -14.68 14.51 55.66
C LEU A 94 -13.65 14.46 54.52
N ILE A 95 -14.12 14.64 53.28
CA ILE A 95 -13.25 14.72 52.12
C ILE A 95 -12.63 16.12 52.05
N PRO A 96 -11.30 16.28 52.21
CA PRO A 96 -10.66 17.58 52.44
C PRO A 96 -10.82 18.59 51.28
N HIS A 97 -10.86 18.09 50.02
CA HIS A 97 -10.96 18.95 48.85
C HIS A 97 -12.38 19.33 48.47
N GLN A 98 -13.40 18.77 49.14
CA GLN A 98 -14.80 19.09 48.94
C GLN A 98 -15.25 20.14 49.93
N THR A 99 -16.24 20.97 49.54
CA THR A 99 -16.86 21.93 50.48
C THR A 99 -17.73 21.20 51.49
N VAL A 100 -18.09 21.91 52.56
CA VAL A 100 -19.02 21.44 53.58
C VAL A 100 -20.33 20.93 52.96
N LEU A 101 -20.94 21.71 52.06
CA LEU A 101 -22.14 21.30 51.37
C LEU A 101 -21.93 20.02 50.54
N GLN A 102 -20.79 19.92 49.81
CA GLN A 102 -20.50 18.77 48.99
C GLN A 102 -20.25 17.50 49.81
N ASN A 103 -19.64 17.60 51.00
CA ASN A 103 -19.47 16.47 51.91
C ASN A 103 -20.82 15.90 52.36
N VAL A 104 -21.82 16.77 52.60
CA VAL A 104 -23.17 16.33 52.98
C VAL A 104 -23.94 15.80 51.74
N GLU A 105 -23.85 16.49 50.60
CA GLU A 105 -24.47 16.04 49.33
C GLU A 105 -24.00 14.64 48.91
N LEU A 106 -22.83 14.21 49.37
CA LEU A 106 -22.22 12.92 48.94
C LEU A 106 -23.13 11.72 49.26
N ALA A 107 -23.73 11.70 50.45
CA ALA A 107 -24.64 10.63 50.85
C ALA A 107 -25.88 10.56 49.92
N LEU A 108 -26.46 11.71 49.58
CA LEU A 108 -27.58 11.83 48.64
C LEU A 108 -27.19 11.51 47.18
N THR A 109 -25.93 11.77 46.82
CA THR A 109 -25.40 11.42 45.50
C THR A 109 -25.37 9.91 45.29
N LEU A 110 -24.97 9.17 46.29
CA LEU A 110 -24.97 7.71 46.30
C LEU A 110 -26.38 7.11 46.26
N SER A 111 -27.34 7.80 46.86
CA SER A 111 -28.76 7.44 46.82
C SER A 111 -29.47 7.77 45.50
N GLY A 112 -28.77 8.40 44.53
CA GLY A 112 -29.31 8.73 43.20
C GLY A 112 -30.31 9.92 43.20
N VAL A 113 -30.31 10.76 44.23
CA VAL A 113 -31.17 11.95 44.31
C VAL A 113 -30.75 13.00 43.27
N SER A 114 -31.69 13.71 42.67
CA SER A 114 -31.41 14.74 41.65
C SER A 114 -30.59 15.90 42.23
N LYS A 115 -29.81 16.61 41.40
CA LYS A 115 -28.89 17.67 41.84
C LYS A 115 -29.57 18.79 42.60
N GLY A 116 -30.76 19.21 42.19
CA GLY A 116 -31.51 20.29 42.87
C GLY A 116 -31.99 19.86 44.25
N GLU A 117 -32.60 18.70 44.38
CA GLU A 117 -33.09 18.13 45.61
C GLU A 117 -31.95 17.79 46.59
N ARG A 118 -30.82 17.26 46.09
CA ARG A 118 -29.62 17.03 46.93
C ARG A 118 -29.17 18.30 47.61
N ARG A 119 -29.06 19.40 46.86
CA ARG A 119 -28.59 20.68 47.40
C ARG A 119 -29.55 21.22 48.43
N ARG A 120 -30.85 21.12 48.16
CA ARG A 120 -31.89 21.57 49.10
C ARG A 120 -31.85 20.79 50.41
N ARG A 121 -31.80 19.46 50.35
CA ARG A 121 -31.75 18.57 51.52
C ARG A 121 -30.43 18.69 52.28
N ALA A 122 -29.32 18.79 51.61
CA ALA A 122 -28.01 18.98 52.24
C ALA A 122 -27.90 20.33 52.96
N GLN A 123 -28.46 21.37 52.35
CA GLN A 123 -28.53 22.69 53.00
C GLN A 123 -29.41 22.66 54.24
N ALA A 124 -30.58 22.03 54.16
CA ALA A 124 -31.49 21.91 55.32
C ALA A 124 -30.82 21.10 56.45
N ALA A 125 -30.11 20.00 56.13
CA ALA A 125 -29.37 19.25 57.18
C ALA A 125 -28.24 20.07 57.81
N LEU A 126 -27.55 20.91 57.02
CA LEU A 126 -26.53 21.82 57.57
C LEU A 126 -27.13 22.97 58.43
N GLU A 127 -28.30 23.44 58.07
CA GLU A 127 -29.08 24.43 58.92
C GLU A 127 -29.48 23.80 60.21
N GLN A 128 -29.96 22.54 60.24
CA GLN A 128 -30.33 21.83 61.52
C GLN A 128 -29.16 21.74 62.51
N VAL A 129 -27.90 21.62 62.01
CA VAL A 129 -26.73 21.58 62.90
C VAL A 129 -26.08 22.96 63.10
N GLY A 130 -26.74 24.06 62.71
CA GLY A 130 -26.26 25.43 62.92
C GLY A 130 -25.13 25.86 61.99
N LEU A 131 -24.98 25.24 60.74
CA LEU A 131 -23.91 25.52 59.77
C LEU A 131 -24.42 26.09 58.46
N GLY A 132 -25.65 26.58 58.36
CA GLY A 132 -26.28 27.11 57.15
C GLY A 132 -25.48 28.22 56.44
N THR A 133 -24.69 29.01 57.17
CA THR A 133 -23.84 30.09 56.64
C THR A 133 -22.45 29.57 56.08
N GLN A 134 -22.06 28.35 56.43
CA GLN A 134 -20.70 27.80 56.17
C GLN A 134 -20.59 26.88 54.89
N LEU A 135 -21.61 26.86 54.05
CA LEU A 135 -21.81 25.89 52.96
C LEU A 135 -20.62 25.77 51.97
N LYS A 136 -19.92 26.90 51.72
CA LYS A 136 -18.84 26.97 50.75
C LYS A 136 -17.44 26.70 51.32
N LYS A 137 -17.28 26.68 52.65
CA LYS A 137 -16.01 26.41 53.33
C LYS A 137 -15.58 24.95 53.10
N ARG A 138 -14.27 24.72 53.18
CA ARG A 138 -13.66 23.39 53.18
C ARG A 138 -13.37 22.92 54.59
N PRO A 139 -13.19 21.60 54.82
CA PRO A 139 -12.84 21.08 56.16
C PRO A 139 -11.60 21.74 56.79
N SER A 140 -10.60 22.11 55.99
CA SER A 140 -9.39 22.80 56.45
C SER A 140 -9.64 24.22 56.98
N GLU A 141 -10.81 24.81 56.71
CA GLU A 141 -11.24 26.17 57.13
C GLU A 141 -12.21 26.12 58.28
N MET A 142 -12.39 24.95 58.96
CA MET A 142 -13.37 24.67 59.95
C MET A 142 -12.70 24.25 61.26
N SER A 143 -13.36 24.62 62.45
CA SER A 143 -12.94 24.08 63.72
C SER A 143 -13.34 22.59 63.88
N GLY A 144 -12.73 21.87 64.80
CA GLY A 144 -13.05 20.48 65.09
C GLY A 144 -14.54 20.24 65.38
N GLY A 145 -15.15 21.04 66.15
CA GLY A 145 -16.59 20.95 66.46
C GLY A 145 -17.47 21.29 65.24
N GLN A 146 -17.06 22.24 64.39
CA GLN A 146 -17.77 22.51 63.14
C GLN A 146 -17.67 21.32 62.19
N MET A 147 -16.47 20.67 62.06
CA MET A 147 -16.30 19.47 61.29
C MET A 147 -17.17 18.31 61.79
N GLN A 148 -17.29 18.15 63.12
CA GLN A 148 -18.14 17.10 63.64
C GLN A 148 -19.61 17.36 63.33
N ARG A 149 -20.08 18.62 63.47
CA ARG A 149 -21.45 18.99 63.07
C ARG A 149 -21.70 18.74 61.57
N VAL A 150 -20.71 18.96 60.68
CA VAL A 150 -20.81 18.55 59.24
C VAL A 150 -20.96 17.03 59.14
N ALA A 151 -20.20 16.24 59.93
CA ALA A 151 -20.31 14.77 59.91
C ALA A 151 -21.71 14.32 60.38
N ILE A 152 -22.29 15.00 61.39
CA ILE A 152 -23.67 14.73 61.85
C ILE A 152 -24.67 15.09 60.74
N ALA A 153 -24.55 16.28 60.10
CA ALA A 153 -25.40 16.66 58.97
C ALA A 153 -25.35 15.64 57.84
N ARG A 154 -24.15 15.11 57.49
CA ARG A 154 -23.96 14.04 56.52
C ARG A 154 -24.67 12.76 56.95
N ALA A 155 -24.64 12.41 58.21
CA ALA A 155 -25.26 11.20 58.77
C ALA A 155 -26.80 11.28 58.67
N ILE A 156 -27.41 12.42 58.91
CA ILE A 156 -28.88 12.60 58.93
C ILE A 156 -29.53 12.93 57.59
N VAL A 157 -28.76 13.34 56.58
CA VAL A 157 -29.28 13.88 55.30
C VAL A 157 -30.12 12.89 54.49
N ASN A 158 -29.88 11.58 54.64
CA ASN A 158 -30.65 10.51 54.00
C ASN A 158 -31.86 10.06 54.80
N ASP A 159 -32.12 10.73 55.97
CA ASP A 159 -33.20 10.40 56.87
C ASP A 159 -33.14 8.92 57.38
N PRO A 160 -32.02 8.53 58.01
CA PRO A 160 -31.82 7.14 58.46
C PRO A 160 -32.61 6.82 59.72
N ASP A 161 -32.99 5.56 59.95
CA ASP A 161 -33.64 5.08 61.15
C ASP A 161 -32.68 4.98 62.34
N ILE A 162 -31.35 4.79 62.07
CA ILE A 162 -30.31 4.54 63.06
C ILE A 162 -29.17 5.52 62.91
N ILE A 163 -28.76 6.20 63.98
CA ILE A 163 -27.53 7.00 64.01
C ILE A 163 -26.50 6.26 64.86
N LEU A 164 -25.33 5.99 64.34
CA LEU A 164 -24.21 5.37 65.04
C LEU A 164 -23.13 6.42 65.25
N ALA A 165 -22.78 6.73 66.47
CA ALA A 165 -21.82 7.76 66.86
C ALA A 165 -20.64 7.12 67.60
N ASP A 166 -19.46 7.12 67.03
CA ASP A 166 -18.21 6.60 67.58
C ASP A 166 -17.43 7.74 68.23
N GLU A 167 -17.45 7.83 69.55
CA GLU A 167 -16.82 8.89 70.39
C GLU A 167 -16.97 10.30 69.83
N PRO A 168 -18.20 10.78 69.60
CA PRO A 168 -18.47 12.00 68.81
C PRO A 168 -17.93 13.28 69.44
N THR A 169 -17.47 13.22 70.73
CA THR A 169 -16.92 14.33 71.50
C THR A 169 -15.46 14.17 71.84
N GLY A 170 -14.81 13.04 71.44
CA GLY A 170 -13.47 12.72 71.93
C GLY A 170 -12.34 13.65 71.50
N ALA A 171 -12.53 14.47 70.48
CA ALA A 171 -11.54 15.43 69.97
C ALA A 171 -12.03 16.91 70.14
N LEU A 172 -13.04 17.18 71.01
CA LEU A 172 -13.69 18.49 71.12
C LEU A 172 -13.48 19.09 72.52
N ASP A 173 -13.47 20.40 72.58
CA ASP A 173 -13.57 21.13 73.81
C ASP A 173 -14.94 20.91 74.48
N THR A 174 -15.06 21.29 75.79
CA THR A 174 -16.25 21.02 76.56
C THR A 174 -17.52 21.72 76.05
N GLU A 175 -17.40 22.97 75.61
CA GLU A 175 -18.52 23.72 75.07
C GLU A 175 -19.07 23.14 73.75
N THR A 176 -18.17 22.82 72.85
CA THR A 176 -18.51 22.18 71.56
C THR A 176 -19.06 20.78 71.77
N SER A 177 -18.54 20.03 72.74
CA SER A 177 -19.07 18.71 73.15
C SER A 177 -20.51 18.75 73.53
N VAL A 178 -20.90 19.76 74.38
CA VAL A 178 -22.29 20.00 74.77
C VAL A 178 -23.17 20.24 73.54
N GLN A 179 -22.76 21.14 72.62
CA GLN A 179 -23.52 21.42 71.42
C GLN A 179 -23.74 20.16 70.53
N VAL A 180 -22.76 19.34 70.40
CA VAL A 180 -22.85 18.06 69.65
C VAL A 180 -23.79 17.07 70.33
N MET A 181 -23.74 16.98 71.68
CA MET A 181 -24.60 16.08 72.42
C MET A 181 -26.06 16.54 72.40
N GLU A 182 -26.33 17.84 72.43
CA GLU A 182 -27.70 18.42 72.32
C GLU A 182 -28.29 18.09 70.93
N ILE A 183 -27.52 18.22 69.85
CA ILE A 183 -27.95 17.83 68.50
C ILE A 183 -28.32 16.35 68.46
N LEU A 184 -27.45 15.43 68.97
CA LEU A 184 -27.72 14.01 69.01
C LEU A 184 -28.94 13.65 69.88
N LYS A 185 -29.16 14.36 70.99
CA LYS A 185 -30.34 14.20 71.86
C LYS A 185 -31.62 14.62 71.12
N GLU A 186 -31.61 15.73 70.41
CA GLU A 186 -32.74 16.15 69.58
C GLU A 186 -33.12 15.14 68.51
N ILE A 187 -32.08 14.60 67.78
CA ILE A 187 -32.24 13.57 66.81
C ILE A 187 -32.82 12.25 67.41
N SER A 188 -32.49 11.93 68.68
CA SER A 188 -32.93 10.68 69.31
C SER A 188 -34.40 10.64 69.65
N LYS A 189 -35.13 11.78 69.58
CA LYS A 189 -36.59 11.82 69.81
C LYS A 189 -37.35 10.98 68.75
N ASP A 190 -36.89 10.96 67.49
CA ASP A 190 -37.62 10.34 66.41
C ASP A 190 -36.91 9.09 65.86
N ARG A 191 -35.68 8.77 66.26
CA ARG A 191 -34.85 7.69 65.74
C ARG A 191 -33.89 7.11 66.81
N LEU A 192 -33.37 5.93 66.51
CA LEU A 192 -32.41 5.29 67.38
C LEU A 192 -31.02 5.93 67.25
N VAL A 193 -30.45 6.43 68.31
CA VAL A 193 -29.06 6.91 68.40
C VAL A 193 -28.26 5.96 69.27
N ILE A 194 -27.22 5.34 68.78
CA ILE A 194 -26.28 4.48 69.52
C ILE A 194 -24.93 5.22 69.55
N MET A 195 -24.55 5.68 70.71
CA MET A 195 -23.28 6.35 70.95
C MET A 195 -22.33 5.43 71.72
N VAL A 196 -21.07 5.34 71.22
CA VAL A 196 -19.97 4.75 71.97
C VAL A 196 -19.19 5.90 72.68
N THR A 197 -18.92 5.77 73.92
CA THR A 197 -18.12 6.73 74.66
C THR A 197 -17.37 6.09 75.81
N HIS A 198 -16.29 6.71 76.22
CA HIS A 198 -15.60 6.41 77.48
C HIS A 198 -15.88 7.44 78.58
N ASN A 199 -16.68 8.51 78.29
CA ASN A 199 -17.02 9.54 79.23
C ASN A 199 -18.35 9.22 79.97
N PRO A 200 -18.31 8.85 81.23
CA PRO A 200 -19.52 8.51 82.03
C PRO A 200 -20.45 9.70 82.30
N GLU A 201 -19.91 10.90 82.38
CA GLU A 201 -20.71 12.10 82.70
C GLU A 201 -21.61 12.43 81.50
N LEU A 202 -21.10 12.46 80.30
CA LEU A 202 -21.88 12.69 79.10
C LEU A 202 -22.90 11.58 78.79
N ALA A 203 -22.57 10.33 79.12
CA ALA A 203 -23.49 9.22 79.00
C ALA A 203 -24.66 9.35 79.95
N GLN A 204 -24.42 9.75 81.22
CA GLN A 204 -25.47 9.93 82.22
C GLN A 204 -26.35 11.12 81.93
N LEU A 205 -25.82 12.22 81.40
CA LEU A 205 -26.57 13.48 81.20
C LEU A 205 -27.48 13.43 79.95
N TYR A 206 -27.06 12.74 78.89
CA TYR A 206 -27.72 12.81 77.60
C TYR A 206 -28.47 11.53 77.17
N SER A 207 -28.04 10.35 77.66
CA SER A 207 -28.63 9.09 77.21
C SER A 207 -29.87 8.68 78.02
N THR A 208 -30.83 8.10 77.35
CA THR A 208 -32.01 7.44 77.93
C THR A 208 -31.68 6.02 78.41
N ARG A 209 -30.60 5.41 77.92
CA ARG A 209 -30.18 4.08 78.33
C ARG A 209 -28.64 3.98 78.21
N ILE A 210 -28.05 3.31 79.18
CA ILE A 210 -26.61 3.11 79.23
C ILE A 210 -26.33 1.59 79.30
N VAL A 211 -25.61 1.08 78.27
CA VAL A 211 -25.09 -0.29 78.21
C VAL A 211 -23.63 -0.26 78.61
N ARG A 212 -23.25 -0.98 79.65
CA ARG A 212 -21.85 -1.07 80.07
C ARG A 212 -21.17 -2.31 79.43
N MET A 213 -20.00 -2.07 78.82
CA MET A 213 -19.20 -3.11 78.29
C MET A 213 -17.83 -3.24 78.93
N LEU A 214 -17.41 -4.46 79.20
CA LEU A 214 -16.08 -4.78 79.70
C LEU A 214 -15.58 -6.06 79.02
N ASP A 215 -14.35 -6.08 78.46
CA ASP A 215 -13.70 -7.25 77.86
C ASP A 215 -14.57 -8.03 76.88
N GLY A 216 -15.28 -7.33 76.00
CA GLY A 216 -16.11 -7.92 74.95
C GLY A 216 -17.49 -8.44 75.40
N GLN A 217 -17.89 -8.17 76.65
CA GLN A 217 -19.19 -8.61 77.16
C GLN A 217 -20.00 -7.40 77.69
N VAL A 218 -21.31 -7.57 77.71
CA VAL A 218 -22.23 -6.59 78.37
C VAL A 218 -22.31 -6.95 79.88
N THR A 219 -21.91 -5.98 80.75
CA THR A 219 -21.84 -6.15 82.17
C THR A 219 -23.03 -5.46 82.85
N GLY A 220 -23.76 -4.56 82.25
CA GLY A 220 -24.90 -3.93 82.77
C GLY A 220 -25.70 -3.16 81.69
N ASP A 221 -27.00 -3.02 81.93
CA ASP A 221 -27.94 -2.32 81.06
C ASP A 221 -28.96 -1.63 81.95
N THR A 222 -29.08 -0.31 81.82
CA THR A 222 -29.91 0.47 82.74
C THR A 222 -31.40 0.43 82.43
N ALA A 223 -31.80 0.11 81.20
CA ALA A 223 -33.18 0.05 80.78
C ALA A 223 -33.37 -1.00 79.67
N PRO A 224 -33.15 -2.31 79.97
CA PRO A 224 -33.34 -3.39 79.02
C PRO A 224 -34.80 -3.47 78.51
N LEU A 225 -35.03 -3.87 77.30
CA LEU A 225 -36.37 -4.08 76.76
C LEU A 225 -37.06 -5.27 77.47
N SER A 226 -38.32 -5.03 77.91
CA SER A 226 -39.16 -6.13 78.39
C SER A 226 -39.61 -7.03 77.24
N GLN A 227 -39.98 -8.28 77.53
CA GLN A 227 -40.40 -9.20 76.49
C GLN A 227 -41.59 -8.70 75.67
N GLU A 228 -42.56 -8.03 76.38
CA GLU A 228 -43.74 -7.44 75.75
C GLU A 228 -43.42 -6.28 74.84
N GLU A 229 -42.48 -5.43 75.23
CA GLU A 229 -41.98 -4.31 74.41
C GLU A 229 -41.27 -4.88 73.19
N ALA A 230 -40.35 -5.89 73.33
CA ALA A 230 -39.64 -6.53 72.23
C ALA A 230 -40.60 -7.16 71.21
N ASP A 231 -41.68 -7.76 71.66
CA ASP A 231 -42.65 -8.39 70.71
C ASP A 231 -43.49 -7.32 70.00
N ARG A 232 -43.84 -6.18 70.65
CA ARG A 232 -44.50 -5.05 69.96
C ARG A 232 -43.60 -4.44 68.93
N GLU A 233 -42.34 -4.20 69.21
CA GLU A 233 -41.33 -3.64 68.33
C GLU A 233 -41.09 -4.61 67.12
N ARG A 234 -41.03 -5.90 67.37
CA ARG A 234 -40.94 -6.92 66.27
C ARG A 234 -42.14 -6.87 65.35
N ALA A 235 -43.35 -6.75 65.87
CA ALA A 235 -44.56 -6.67 65.09
C ALA A 235 -44.63 -5.37 64.26
N ALA A 236 -44.25 -4.22 64.83
CA ALA A 236 -44.15 -2.95 64.14
C ALA A 236 -43.08 -3.00 62.97
N ALA A 237 -41.89 -3.53 63.28
CA ALA A 237 -40.81 -3.71 62.32
C ALA A 237 -41.16 -4.58 61.13
N ARG A 238 -41.92 -5.68 61.35
CA ARG A 238 -42.38 -6.53 60.26
C ARG A 238 -43.34 -5.81 59.33
N ARG A 239 -44.30 -5.03 59.84
CA ARG A 239 -45.22 -4.22 59.03
C ARG A 239 -44.53 -3.17 58.20
N LYS A 240 -43.49 -2.52 58.75
CA LYS A 240 -42.66 -1.52 58.06
C LYS A 240 -41.86 -2.17 56.95
N ALA A 241 -41.25 -3.35 57.22
CA ALA A 241 -40.48 -4.10 56.24
C ALA A 241 -41.29 -4.61 55.01
N GLU A 242 -42.57 -4.97 55.24
CA GLU A 242 -43.49 -5.39 54.18
C GLU A 242 -43.85 -4.20 53.26
N ALA A 243 -44.05 -3.01 53.80
CA ALA A 243 -44.35 -1.76 53.05
C ALA A 243 -43.15 -1.30 52.20
N GLU A 244 -41.91 -1.46 52.70
CA GLU A 244 -40.68 -1.07 52.01
C GLU A 244 -40.23 -2.04 50.91
N ARG A 245 -40.71 -3.30 50.86
CA ARG A 245 -40.35 -4.30 49.86
C ARG A 245 -40.70 -3.92 48.40
N THR A 246 -41.64 -3.00 48.21
CA THR A 246 -42.18 -2.58 46.92
C THR A 246 -41.45 -1.39 46.28
N GLN A 247 -40.56 -0.69 46.99
CA GLN A 247 -39.85 0.46 46.44
C GLN A 247 -38.48 0.08 45.89
N LYS A 248 -38.30 0.32 44.57
CA LYS A 248 -36.97 0.24 43.94
C LYS A 248 -36.08 1.32 44.55
N LYS A 249 -35.05 0.90 45.30
CA LYS A 249 -34.04 1.83 45.84
C LYS A 249 -33.21 2.44 44.71
N PRO A 250 -33.22 3.75 44.48
CA PRO A 250 -32.44 4.40 43.42
C PRO A 250 -30.95 4.23 43.70
N SER A 251 -30.18 4.14 42.61
CA SER A 251 -28.70 4.05 42.66
C SER A 251 -28.08 5.14 41.78
N MET A 252 -26.81 5.45 42.04
CA MET A 252 -26.06 6.48 41.31
C MET A 252 -26.07 6.26 39.80
N SER A 253 -26.44 7.27 38.99
CA SER A 253 -26.44 7.22 37.53
C SER A 253 -25.02 7.25 36.96
N LEU A 254 -24.88 6.76 35.71
CA LEU A 254 -23.60 6.82 34.96
C LEU A 254 -23.14 8.27 34.76
N ALA A 255 -24.06 9.17 34.42
CA ALA A 255 -23.75 10.58 34.22
C ALA A 255 -23.22 11.23 35.50
N THR A 256 -23.78 10.87 36.69
CA THR A 256 -23.31 11.34 37.98
C THR A 256 -21.91 10.81 38.31
N SER A 257 -21.64 9.52 37.98
CA SER A 257 -20.30 8.90 38.11
C SER A 257 -19.27 9.66 37.28
N PHE A 258 -19.61 9.95 36.01
CA PHE A 258 -18.75 10.69 35.09
C PHE A 258 -18.45 12.10 35.57
N GLY A 259 -19.49 12.84 36.01
CA GLY A 259 -19.34 14.19 36.54
C GLY A 259 -18.48 14.27 37.83
N LEU A 260 -18.58 13.27 38.73
CA LEU A 260 -17.72 13.15 39.90
C LEU A 260 -16.26 12.88 39.51
N SER A 261 -16.03 11.97 38.56
CA SER A 261 -14.70 11.64 38.08
C SER A 261 -14.04 12.85 37.39
N LEU A 262 -14.76 13.55 36.54
CA LEU A 262 -14.26 14.75 35.86
C LEU A 262 -13.84 15.83 36.91
N LYS A 263 -14.64 16.06 37.91
CA LYS A 263 -14.32 17.03 38.97
C LYS A 263 -13.09 16.62 39.80
N ASN A 264 -12.94 15.32 40.04
CA ASN A 264 -11.77 14.78 40.72
C ASN A 264 -10.48 14.96 39.92
N LEU A 265 -10.51 14.72 38.60
CA LEU A 265 -9.37 14.95 37.70
C LEU A 265 -8.93 16.42 37.71
N PHE A 266 -9.88 17.36 37.76
CA PHE A 266 -9.56 18.78 37.81
C PHE A 266 -8.97 19.24 39.16
N THR A 267 -9.08 18.45 40.24
CA THR A 267 -8.43 18.78 41.52
C THR A 267 -6.94 18.50 41.52
N LYS A 268 -6.48 17.53 40.69
CA LYS A 268 -5.05 17.15 40.56
C LYS A 268 -4.57 17.41 39.13
N LYS A 269 -4.70 18.63 38.60
CA LYS A 269 -4.43 19.03 37.22
C LYS A 269 -3.06 18.57 36.66
N GLY A 270 -1.99 18.74 37.46
CA GLY A 270 -0.64 18.36 37.05
C GLY A 270 -0.49 16.87 36.77
N ARG A 271 -1.05 16.01 37.67
CA ARG A 271 -1.01 14.56 37.44
C ARG A 271 -1.83 14.14 36.23
N THR A 272 -3.06 14.69 36.11
CA THR A 272 -3.93 14.39 34.98
C THR A 272 -3.27 14.77 33.64
N ALA A 273 -2.65 15.95 33.59
CA ALA A 273 -1.91 16.40 32.40
C ALA A 273 -0.74 15.45 32.06
N LEU A 274 0.07 15.08 33.07
CA LEU A 274 1.20 14.17 32.89
C LEU A 274 0.76 12.78 32.41
N THR A 275 -0.32 12.26 33.01
CA THR A 275 -0.89 10.95 32.63
C THR A 275 -1.45 10.98 31.21
N SER A 276 -2.16 12.05 30.84
CA SER A 276 -2.68 12.22 29.48
C SER A 276 -1.55 12.40 28.47
N PHE A 277 -0.50 13.13 28.81
CA PHE A 277 0.68 13.28 27.96
C PHE A 277 1.40 11.94 27.78
N ALA A 278 1.65 11.20 28.87
CA ALA A 278 2.26 9.87 28.77
C ALA A 278 1.42 8.89 27.94
N GLY A 279 0.08 8.98 28.04
CA GLY A 279 -0.84 8.20 27.22
C GLY A 279 -0.89 8.63 25.75
N SER A 280 -0.61 9.90 25.46
CA SER A 280 -0.65 10.41 24.09
C SER A 280 0.58 10.02 23.25
N ILE A 281 1.72 9.69 23.86
CA ILE A 281 2.96 9.37 23.14
C ILE A 281 2.77 8.23 22.13
N GLY A 282 2.12 7.15 22.55
CA GLY A 282 1.84 6.02 21.64
C GLY A 282 0.85 6.39 20.52
N ILE A 283 -0.13 7.24 20.83
CA ILE A 283 -1.09 7.73 19.82
C ILE A 283 -0.39 8.67 18.83
N ILE A 284 0.49 9.57 19.32
CA ILE A 284 1.30 10.46 18.45
C ILE A 284 2.13 9.61 17.48
N GLY A 285 2.81 8.57 17.97
CA GLY A 285 3.63 7.71 17.12
C GLY A 285 2.84 7.03 16.00
N ILE A 286 1.71 6.39 16.32
CA ILE A 286 0.86 5.77 15.29
C ILE A 286 0.29 6.81 14.34
N SER A 287 -0.22 7.93 14.87
CA SER A 287 -0.83 8.98 14.06
C SER A 287 0.16 9.58 13.07
N LEU A 288 1.42 9.78 13.49
CA LEU A 288 2.49 10.29 12.62
C LEU A 288 2.86 9.30 11.51
N ILE A 289 3.10 8.04 11.87
CA ILE A 289 3.41 7.00 10.89
C ILE A 289 2.28 6.88 9.89
N TYR A 290 1.03 6.83 10.36
CA TYR A 290 -0.12 6.76 9.48
C TYR A 290 -0.26 8.00 8.60
N ALA A 291 0.00 9.20 9.13
CA ALA A 291 -0.08 10.44 8.37
C ALA A 291 0.97 10.49 7.25
N VAL A 292 2.20 10.06 7.52
CA VAL A 292 3.25 9.98 6.50
C VAL A 292 2.93 8.89 5.48
N SER A 293 2.55 7.69 5.94
CA SER A 293 2.17 6.59 5.04
C SER A 293 1.00 6.96 4.14
N GLN A 294 -0.05 7.60 4.69
CA GLN A 294 -1.20 8.04 3.91
C GLN A 294 -0.81 9.11 2.88
N GLY A 295 0.07 10.03 3.25
CA GLY A 295 0.60 11.04 2.33
C GLY A 295 1.44 10.43 1.22
N THR A 296 2.27 9.45 1.56
CA THR A 296 3.07 8.71 0.56
C THR A 296 2.17 7.88 -0.37
N THR A 297 1.18 7.19 0.17
CA THR A 297 0.22 6.42 -0.65
C THR A 297 -0.56 7.37 -1.58
N ALA A 298 -1.08 8.49 -1.08
CA ALA A 298 -1.81 9.44 -1.91
C ALA A 298 -0.92 10.09 -2.98
N TYR A 299 0.37 10.29 -2.71
CA TYR A 299 1.34 10.75 -3.70
C TYR A 299 1.60 9.69 -4.77
N ILE A 300 1.73 8.43 -4.38
CA ILE A 300 1.89 7.31 -5.32
C ILE A 300 0.62 7.13 -6.15
N ASP A 301 -0.56 7.19 -5.53
CA ASP A 301 -1.83 7.10 -6.26
C ASP A 301 -1.93 8.23 -7.30
N ALA A 302 -1.50 9.45 -6.96
CA ALA A 302 -1.48 10.58 -7.90
C ALA A 302 -0.45 10.39 -9.03
N ILE A 303 0.75 9.87 -8.72
CA ILE A 303 1.73 9.50 -9.75
C ILE A 303 1.19 8.37 -10.63
N GLN A 304 0.55 7.37 -10.03
CA GLN A 304 -0.07 6.28 -10.77
C GLN A 304 -1.13 6.78 -11.74
N GLU A 305 -1.98 7.69 -11.31
CA GLU A 305 -3.02 8.29 -12.16
C GLU A 305 -2.42 9.11 -13.29
N ASP A 306 -1.39 9.92 -13.01
CA ASP A 306 -0.66 10.71 -13.99
C ASP A 306 0.17 9.83 -14.95
N THR A 307 0.83 8.82 -14.39
CA THR A 307 1.62 7.85 -15.17
C THR A 307 0.74 7.03 -16.11
N LEU A 308 -0.43 6.56 -15.66
CA LEU A 308 -1.34 5.80 -16.50
C LEU A 308 -1.98 6.62 -17.62
N SER A 309 -2.17 7.93 -17.44
CA SER A 309 -2.60 8.81 -18.51
C SER A 309 -1.53 9.04 -19.59
N SER A 310 -0.26 8.77 -19.23
CA SER A 310 0.90 8.97 -20.13
C SER A 310 1.47 7.67 -20.70
N TYR A 311 1.24 6.54 -20.03
CA TYR A 311 1.72 5.24 -20.45
C TYR A 311 0.54 4.30 -20.72
N PRO A 312 0.32 3.91 -21.97
CA PRO A 312 -0.79 3.04 -22.35
C PRO A 312 -0.58 1.59 -21.91
N LEU A 313 -1.67 0.84 -21.91
CA LEU A 313 -1.61 -0.61 -22.00
C LEU A 313 -1.35 -0.96 -23.47
N THR A 314 -0.17 -1.47 -23.78
CA THR A 314 0.26 -1.76 -25.15
C THR A 314 0.04 -3.24 -25.47
N LEU A 315 -0.67 -3.48 -26.56
CA LEU A 315 -0.83 -4.78 -27.19
C LEU A 315 0.01 -4.78 -28.45
N GLN A 316 0.98 -5.67 -28.56
CA GLN A 316 1.87 -5.79 -29.72
C GLN A 316 1.46 -7.00 -30.57
N ALA A 317 1.58 -6.91 -31.90
CA ALA A 317 1.30 -8.01 -32.82
C ALA A 317 2.16 -9.25 -32.48
N GLN A 318 3.41 -9.02 -32.11
CA GLN A 318 4.32 -10.05 -31.63
C GLN A 318 4.75 -9.73 -30.20
N THR A 319 4.56 -10.66 -29.27
CA THR A 319 4.94 -10.49 -27.86
C THR A 319 5.64 -11.73 -27.33
N MET A 320 6.55 -11.53 -26.37
CA MET A 320 7.16 -12.63 -25.61
C MET A 320 6.52 -12.73 -24.25
N ASP A 321 6.30 -13.94 -23.75
CA ASP A 321 5.83 -14.12 -22.36
C ASP A 321 6.94 -13.82 -21.33
N LEU A 322 7.22 -12.52 -21.15
CA LEU A 322 8.17 -12.06 -20.14
C LEU A 322 7.75 -12.43 -18.71
N GLY A 323 6.46 -12.68 -18.47
CA GLY A 323 5.97 -13.12 -17.16
C GLY A 323 6.47 -14.51 -16.81
N SER A 324 6.41 -15.43 -17.74
CA SER A 324 6.97 -16.79 -17.60
C SER A 324 8.49 -16.75 -17.52
N LEU A 325 9.15 -15.98 -18.37
CA LEU A 325 10.61 -15.79 -18.35
C LEU A 325 11.11 -15.23 -17.01
N MET A 326 10.45 -14.19 -16.51
CA MET A 326 10.77 -13.59 -15.21
C MET A 326 10.47 -14.56 -14.06
N GLY A 327 9.39 -15.34 -14.17
CA GLY A 327 9.03 -16.40 -13.22
C GLY A 327 10.11 -17.48 -13.13
N GLU A 328 10.56 -18.00 -14.27
CA GLU A 328 11.62 -18.99 -14.34
C GLU A 328 12.97 -18.43 -13.85
N PHE A 329 13.30 -17.19 -14.21
CA PHE A 329 14.49 -16.50 -13.68
C PHE A 329 14.43 -16.31 -12.16
N MET A 330 13.28 -15.91 -11.61
CA MET A 330 13.12 -15.78 -10.15
C MET A 330 13.15 -17.14 -9.45
N ASP A 331 12.57 -18.16 -10.03
CA ASP A 331 12.62 -19.53 -9.49
C ASP A 331 14.05 -20.08 -9.55
N ALA A 332 14.78 -19.91 -10.65
CA ALA A 332 16.17 -20.22 -10.77
C ALA A 332 17.03 -19.45 -9.75
N ALA A 333 16.75 -18.15 -9.56
CA ALA A 333 17.46 -17.32 -8.59
C ALA A 333 17.15 -17.73 -7.14
N GLN A 334 15.92 -18.16 -6.82
CA GLN A 334 15.48 -18.57 -5.49
C GLN A 334 15.68 -20.06 -5.21
N SER A 335 15.91 -20.89 -6.23
CA SER A 335 16.18 -22.30 -6.05
C SER A 335 17.41 -22.47 -5.15
N SER A 336 17.22 -23.03 -3.97
CA SER A 336 18.29 -23.39 -3.03
C SER A 336 18.26 -24.91 -2.85
N SER A 337 19.31 -25.59 -3.32
CA SER A 337 19.53 -26.97 -2.93
C SER A 337 20.01 -27.01 -1.46
N GLU A 338 19.36 -27.80 -0.60
CA GLU A 338 19.84 -28.07 0.75
C GLU A 338 21.12 -28.91 0.67
N HIS A 339 22.26 -28.27 0.93
CA HIS A 339 23.56 -28.94 1.08
C HIS A 339 24.24 -28.49 2.37
N GLU A 340 25.24 -29.23 2.80
CA GLU A 340 26.07 -28.88 3.97
C GLU A 340 26.88 -27.60 3.64
N GLN A 341 27.04 -26.70 4.63
CA GLN A 341 27.75 -25.42 4.44
C GLN A 341 29.27 -25.56 4.66
N ASP A 342 29.89 -26.59 4.09
CA ASP A 342 31.28 -26.94 4.30
C ASP A 342 32.19 -26.70 3.08
N ALA A 343 31.58 -26.32 1.91
CA ALA A 343 32.27 -26.04 0.68
C ALA A 343 31.55 -24.92 -0.12
N VAL A 344 32.13 -24.50 -1.23
CA VAL A 344 31.49 -23.68 -2.23
C VAL A 344 30.77 -24.58 -3.23
N TYR A 345 29.49 -24.40 -3.42
CA TYR A 345 28.67 -25.20 -4.33
C TYR A 345 28.28 -24.37 -5.53
N GLN A 346 28.29 -24.97 -6.70
CA GLN A 346 27.86 -24.34 -7.95
C GLN A 346 26.35 -24.24 -8.01
N LYS A 347 25.83 -23.08 -8.44
CA LYS A 347 24.44 -22.86 -8.80
C LYS A 347 24.35 -22.68 -10.33
N PRO A 348 23.80 -23.64 -11.07
CA PRO A 348 23.78 -23.60 -12.54
C PRO A 348 22.67 -22.67 -13.05
N MET A 349 22.89 -21.34 -12.94
CA MET A 349 21.91 -20.34 -13.40
C MET A 349 21.98 -20.08 -14.93
N ILE A 350 23.14 -20.28 -15.57
CA ILE A 350 23.34 -19.93 -16.97
C ILE A 350 22.52 -20.84 -17.87
N TYR A 351 22.54 -22.15 -17.58
CA TYR A 351 21.79 -23.14 -18.36
C TYR A 351 20.28 -22.87 -18.27
N ASP A 352 19.76 -22.62 -17.06
CA ASP A 352 18.33 -22.34 -16.85
C ASP A 352 17.92 -21.06 -17.58
N LEU A 353 18.79 -20.02 -17.57
CA LEU A 353 18.53 -18.75 -18.25
C LEU A 353 18.53 -18.92 -19.78
N VAL A 354 19.53 -19.59 -20.33
CA VAL A 354 19.62 -19.82 -21.79
C VAL A 354 18.50 -20.74 -22.26
N ASN A 355 18.14 -21.73 -21.48
CA ASN A 355 17.01 -22.61 -21.79
C ASN A 355 15.68 -21.90 -21.74
N ALA A 356 15.49 -20.99 -20.78
CA ALA A 356 14.31 -20.14 -20.70
C ALA A 356 14.19 -19.21 -21.91
N LEU A 357 15.30 -18.60 -22.34
CA LEU A 357 15.35 -17.76 -23.55
C LEU A 357 15.07 -18.59 -24.84
N ASN A 358 15.64 -19.78 -24.96
CA ASN A 358 15.40 -20.63 -26.11
C ASN A 358 14.02 -21.29 -26.15
N SER A 359 13.33 -21.36 -24.99
CA SER A 359 11.98 -21.93 -24.88
C SER A 359 10.88 -20.88 -24.89
N SER A 360 11.22 -19.58 -24.88
CA SER A 360 10.23 -18.53 -25.04
C SER A 360 9.76 -18.51 -26.49
N GLU A 361 8.53 -18.94 -26.68
CA GLU A 361 7.86 -18.84 -27.99
C GLU A 361 7.41 -17.38 -28.16
N THR A 362 7.69 -16.83 -29.36
CA THR A 362 7.06 -15.57 -29.77
C THR A 362 5.59 -15.87 -30.01
N ILE A 363 4.73 -15.09 -29.33
CA ILE A 363 3.29 -15.20 -29.43
C ILE A 363 2.82 -14.17 -30.43
N GLU A 364 2.11 -14.60 -31.44
CA GLU A 364 1.44 -13.71 -32.38
C GLU A 364 0.04 -13.39 -31.89
N ASN A 365 -0.31 -12.09 -31.77
CA ASN A 365 -1.62 -11.59 -31.42
C ASN A 365 -2.39 -11.22 -32.67
N ASP A 366 -3.63 -11.68 -32.80
CA ASP A 366 -4.55 -11.24 -33.85
C ASP A 366 -5.11 -9.85 -33.51
N LEU A 367 -4.34 -8.81 -33.84
CA LEU A 367 -4.73 -7.43 -33.58
C LEU A 367 -5.81 -6.91 -34.55
N GLU A 368 -5.94 -7.47 -35.76
CA GLU A 368 -7.00 -7.13 -36.70
C GLU A 368 -8.39 -7.47 -36.12
N SER A 369 -8.57 -8.71 -35.66
CA SER A 369 -9.83 -9.14 -35.05
C SER A 369 -10.11 -8.40 -33.73
N PHE A 370 -9.06 -8.17 -32.93
CA PHE A 370 -9.21 -7.43 -31.68
C PHE A 370 -9.54 -5.95 -31.92
N LYS A 371 -8.96 -5.29 -32.91
CA LYS A 371 -9.30 -3.91 -33.32
C LYS A 371 -10.77 -3.80 -33.63
N THR A 372 -11.30 -4.72 -34.47
CA THR A 372 -12.74 -4.75 -34.82
C THR A 372 -13.61 -4.89 -33.57
N TYR A 373 -13.28 -5.78 -32.64
CA TYR A 373 -13.99 -5.95 -31.36
C TYR A 373 -13.91 -4.69 -30.49
N LEU A 374 -12.76 -4.05 -30.42
CA LEU A 374 -12.51 -2.85 -29.64
C LEU A 374 -13.36 -1.68 -30.17
N GLU A 375 -13.34 -1.44 -31.49
CA GLU A 375 -14.08 -0.34 -32.13
C GLU A 375 -15.61 -0.51 -31.98
N GLU A 376 -16.15 -1.73 -32.12
CA GLU A 376 -17.57 -2.01 -31.88
C GLU A 376 -18.02 -1.63 -30.45
N ARG A 377 -17.15 -1.82 -29.45
CA ARG A 377 -17.44 -1.49 -28.04
C ARG A 377 -17.24 0.00 -27.73
N LEU A 378 -16.29 0.64 -28.38
CA LEU A 378 -16.01 2.06 -28.19
C LEU A 378 -17.11 2.93 -28.83
N ASP A 379 -17.72 2.48 -29.92
CA ASP A 379 -18.84 3.14 -30.59
C ASP A 379 -20.14 3.17 -29.77
N ASP A 380 -20.27 2.35 -28.71
CA ASP A 380 -21.40 2.37 -27.79
C ASP A 380 -21.11 3.25 -26.54
N PRO A 381 -21.67 4.47 -26.46
CA PRO A 381 -21.43 5.34 -25.31
C PRO A 381 -21.97 4.82 -23.96
N GLU A 382 -22.82 3.78 -23.97
CA GLU A 382 -23.32 3.13 -22.74
C GLU A 382 -22.43 1.96 -22.31
N ASP A 383 -21.45 1.53 -23.13
CA ASP A 383 -20.50 0.49 -22.77
C ASP A 383 -19.53 1.02 -21.69
N THR A 384 -19.19 0.13 -20.76
CA THR A 384 -18.22 0.44 -19.69
C THR A 384 -16.82 0.69 -20.25
N LEU A 385 -16.47 0.08 -21.38
CA LEU A 385 -15.16 0.23 -22.01
C LEU A 385 -14.99 1.63 -22.62
N SER A 386 -16.03 2.15 -23.32
CA SER A 386 -16.00 3.50 -23.91
C SER A 386 -15.85 4.60 -22.86
N GLN A 387 -16.34 4.35 -21.63
CA GLN A 387 -16.17 5.27 -20.50
C GLN A 387 -14.82 5.11 -19.77
N ALA A 388 -14.18 3.96 -19.91
CA ALA A 388 -12.93 3.63 -19.26
C ALA A 388 -11.69 4.05 -20.06
N VAL A 389 -11.78 4.08 -21.38
CA VAL A 389 -10.72 4.46 -22.30
C VAL A 389 -10.76 5.97 -22.54
N SER A 390 -9.63 6.64 -22.43
CA SER A 390 -9.46 8.08 -22.72
C SER A 390 -8.83 8.35 -24.08
N GLY A 391 -8.29 7.34 -24.73
CA GLY A 391 -7.75 7.40 -26.08
C GLY A 391 -7.22 6.04 -26.53
N VAL A 392 -7.25 5.83 -27.83
CA VAL A 392 -6.65 4.67 -28.49
C VAL A 392 -5.70 5.18 -29.56
N GLN A 393 -4.53 4.56 -29.64
CA GLN A 393 -3.58 4.82 -30.70
C GLN A 393 -3.21 3.49 -31.35
N TYR A 394 -3.40 3.41 -32.64
CA TYR A 394 -2.94 2.32 -33.49
C TYR A 394 -1.59 2.70 -34.06
N THR A 395 -0.56 1.88 -33.88
CA THR A 395 0.74 2.10 -34.49
C THR A 395 0.97 1.05 -35.57
N TYR A 396 1.67 1.43 -36.59
CA TYR A 396 1.92 0.59 -37.75
C TYR A 396 3.43 0.48 -37.97
N ASP A 397 3.86 -0.59 -38.59
CA ASP A 397 5.26 -0.79 -38.93
C ASP A 397 5.60 -0.02 -40.20
N SER A 398 5.70 1.30 -40.07
CA SER A 398 6.06 2.21 -41.15
C SER A 398 7.02 3.28 -40.65
N GLN A 399 8.05 3.58 -41.43
CA GLN A 399 8.98 4.67 -41.14
C GLN A 399 8.52 5.96 -41.79
N LEU A 400 8.39 7.05 -40.99
CA LEU A 400 8.15 8.36 -41.49
C LEU A 400 9.48 8.99 -41.97
N LEU A 401 9.71 9.03 -43.28
CA LEU A 401 10.90 9.62 -43.87
C LEU A 401 10.77 11.15 -43.99
N VAL A 402 11.40 11.87 -43.07
CA VAL A 402 11.39 13.34 -43.09
C VAL A 402 12.79 13.87 -43.43
N TYR A 403 12.84 14.79 -44.37
CA TYR A 403 14.08 15.46 -44.79
C TYR A 403 13.98 16.97 -44.53
N THR A 404 15.12 17.59 -44.24
CA THR A 404 15.25 19.03 -44.12
C THR A 404 16.52 19.52 -44.79
N GLU A 405 16.57 20.81 -45.17
CA GLU A 405 17.77 21.46 -45.66
C GLU A 405 18.51 22.11 -44.49
N SER A 406 19.72 21.64 -44.19
CA SER A 406 20.59 22.22 -43.15
C SER A 406 20.97 23.64 -43.47
N VAL A 407 21.47 24.39 -42.46
CA VAL A 407 21.95 25.76 -42.61
C VAL A 407 23.10 25.89 -43.62
N ASP A 408 23.82 24.86 -43.98
CA ASP A 408 24.86 24.79 -45.01
C ASP A 408 24.33 24.43 -46.42
N GLY A 409 23.04 24.10 -46.57
CA GLY A 409 22.37 23.74 -47.81
C GLY A 409 22.40 22.27 -48.14
N THR A 410 22.87 21.44 -47.23
CA THR A 410 22.85 19.97 -47.37
C THR A 410 21.46 19.44 -47.04
N ILE A 411 20.91 18.52 -47.83
CA ILE A 411 19.67 17.80 -47.47
C ILE A 411 20.09 16.63 -46.56
N LEU A 412 19.45 16.59 -45.40
CA LEU A 412 19.70 15.53 -44.39
C LEU A 412 18.38 14.83 -44.03
N HIS A 413 18.46 13.54 -43.74
CA HIS A 413 17.36 12.84 -43.10
C HIS A 413 17.23 13.30 -41.65
N SER A 414 16.03 13.74 -41.29
CA SER A 414 15.74 14.30 -39.95
C SER A 414 15.48 13.17 -38.95
N ASP A 415 16.53 12.39 -38.65
CA ASP A 415 16.49 11.30 -37.73
C ASP A 415 17.70 11.35 -36.79
N SER A 416 17.45 11.46 -35.47
CA SER A 416 18.52 11.54 -34.45
C SER A 416 19.12 10.18 -34.12
N GLN A 417 18.40 9.08 -34.34
CA GLN A 417 18.91 7.75 -34.12
C GLN A 417 19.89 7.38 -35.23
N GLU A 418 19.51 7.52 -36.52
CA GLU A 418 20.38 7.31 -37.66
C GLU A 418 21.66 8.14 -37.56
N LEU A 419 21.48 9.42 -37.20
CA LEU A 419 22.63 10.32 -36.99
C LEU A 419 23.57 9.82 -35.87
N MET A 420 23.06 9.30 -34.77
CA MET A 420 23.87 8.70 -33.70
C MET A 420 24.56 7.41 -34.15
N GLU A 421 23.87 6.55 -34.89
CA GLU A 421 24.42 5.31 -35.40
C GLU A 421 25.58 5.57 -36.38
N ASP A 422 25.41 6.55 -37.28
CA ASP A 422 26.46 6.96 -38.20
C ASP A 422 27.69 7.48 -37.48
N LEU A 423 27.49 8.31 -36.44
CA LEU A 423 28.60 8.80 -35.60
C LEU A 423 29.33 7.68 -34.88
N LEU A 424 28.61 6.72 -34.32
CA LEU A 424 29.22 5.58 -33.61
C LEU A 424 29.96 4.66 -34.56
N ARG A 425 29.43 4.47 -35.74
CA ARG A 425 30.07 3.68 -36.82
C ARG A 425 31.34 4.36 -37.35
N GLU A 426 31.27 5.66 -37.68
CA GLU A 426 32.38 6.40 -38.25
C GLU A 426 33.54 6.63 -37.27
N TYR A 427 33.25 7.08 -36.05
CA TYR A 427 34.28 7.49 -35.10
C TYR A 427 34.75 6.40 -34.14
N PHE A 428 33.87 5.42 -33.84
CA PHE A 428 34.17 4.35 -32.88
C PHE A 428 34.19 2.95 -33.51
N GLY A 429 33.72 2.81 -34.74
CA GLY A 429 33.63 1.49 -35.40
C GLY A 429 32.59 0.56 -34.75
N ILE A 430 31.60 1.12 -34.11
CA ILE A 430 30.51 0.38 -33.45
C ILE A 430 29.33 0.33 -34.42
N ASP A 431 28.96 -0.84 -34.82
CA ASP A 431 27.74 -1.08 -35.60
C ASP A 431 26.57 -1.37 -34.68
N MET A 432 25.70 -0.36 -34.51
CA MET A 432 24.51 -0.48 -33.67
C MET A 432 23.37 -1.22 -34.38
N ALA A 433 23.34 -1.24 -35.73
CA ALA A 433 22.33 -1.98 -36.48
C ALA A 433 22.37 -3.48 -36.15
N ALA A 434 23.59 -4.09 -36.11
CA ALA A 434 23.73 -5.47 -35.68
C ALA A 434 23.28 -5.76 -34.23
N MET A 435 23.29 -4.77 -33.34
CA MET A 435 22.75 -4.89 -32.00
C MET A 435 21.22 -4.70 -31.96
N THR A 436 20.69 -3.89 -32.85
CA THR A 436 19.24 -3.67 -33.00
C THR A 436 18.59 -4.94 -33.60
N ASP A 437 19.17 -5.49 -34.65
CA ASP A 437 18.71 -6.76 -35.22
C ASP A 437 18.69 -7.90 -34.22
N LEU A 438 19.72 -7.97 -33.36
CA LEU A 438 19.76 -8.96 -32.28
C LEU A 438 18.67 -8.71 -31.25
N ARG A 439 18.41 -7.43 -30.91
CA ARG A 439 17.37 -7.01 -29.96
C ARG A 439 15.97 -7.34 -30.48
N ASP A 440 15.71 -7.04 -31.73
CA ASP A 440 14.41 -7.24 -32.37
C ASP A 440 14.16 -8.74 -32.62
N SER A 441 15.23 -9.50 -33.01
CA SER A 441 15.18 -10.95 -33.12
C SER A 441 14.88 -11.67 -31.78
N TYR A 442 15.19 -11.06 -30.64
CA TYR A 442 14.87 -11.60 -29.32
C TYR A 442 13.64 -10.94 -28.70
N GLY A 443 12.83 -10.17 -29.42
CA GLY A 443 11.62 -9.55 -28.96
C GLY A 443 11.83 -8.59 -27.76
N MET A 444 13.04 -8.08 -27.59
CA MET A 444 13.41 -7.19 -26.49
C MET A 444 13.15 -5.71 -26.81
N GLY A 445 12.22 -5.44 -27.73
CA GLY A 445 11.91 -4.12 -28.27
C GLY A 445 12.03 -3.00 -27.23
N ASP A 446 11.05 -2.65 -26.53
CA ASP A 446 11.02 -1.44 -25.67
C ASP A 446 11.57 -1.59 -24.24
N PHE A 447 12.10 -2.76 -23.85
CA PHE A 447 12.63 -2.94 -22.49
C PHE A 447 13.92 -2.14 -22.21
N ALA A 448 14.54 -1.57 -23.21
CA ALA A 448 15.76 -0.75 -23.09
C ALA A 448 15.52 0.70 -22.65
N GLY A 449 14.38 1.04 -22.12
CA GLY A 449 14.12 2.32 -21.42
C GLY A 449 15.07 2.63 -20.25
N LEU A 450 16.08 1.80 -20.01
CA LEU A 450 17.14 1.97 -19.02
C LEU A 450 18.42 2.62 -19.57
N GLY A 451 18.50 2.98 -20.84
CA GLY A 451 19.74 3.53 -21.42
C GLY A 451 19.63 4.45 -22.63
N GLY A 452 18.49 4.57 -23.26
CA GLY A 452 18.31 5.31 -24.51
C GLY A 452 17.23 6.40 -24.43
N GLY A 453 17.21 7.21 -23.39
CA GLY A 453 16.28 8.32 -23.32
C GLY A 453 16.52 9.31 -24.45
N ASN A 454 15.45 9.66 -25.19
CA ASN A 454 15.36 10.77 -26.15
C ASN A 454 16.09 10.64 -27.49
N LEU A 455 16.20 9.48 -28.09
CA LEU A 455 16.66 9.38 -29.49
C LEU A 455 15.51 9.46 -30.52
N VAL A 456 14.25 9.29 -30.08
CA VAL A 456 13.10 9.42 -30.98
C VAL A 456 12.85 10.90 -31.26
N LEU A 457 13.07 11.33 -32.51
CA LEU A 457 12.84 12.73 -32.91
C LEU A 457 11.38 12.98 -33.27
N TRP A 458 10.79 12.14 -34.11
CA TRP A 458 9.43 12.23 -34.63
C TRP A 458 8.51 11.26 -33.91
N GLN A 459 7.47 11.80 -33.26
CA GLN A 459 6.51 10.96 -32.53
C GLN A 459 5.08 11.28 -32.96
N GLU A 460 4.30 10.24 -33.22
CA GLU A 460 2.87 10.39 -33.47
C GLU A 460 2.13 10.79 -32.19
N MET A 461 1.32 11.82 -32.31
CA MET A 461 0.47 12.32 -31.22
C MET A 461 -0.82 11.52 -31.10
N LEU A 462 -1.24 11.25 -29.87
CA LEU A 462 -2.50 10.58 -29.60
C LEU A 462 -3.68 11.33 -30.24
N PRO A 463 -4.48 10.68 -31.12
CA PRO A 463 -5.66 11.27 -31.70
C PRO A 463 -6.77 11.48 -30.68
N GLY A 464 -7.61 12.47 -30.93
CA GLY A 464 -8.80 12.69 -30.13
C GLY A 464 -10.02 11.93 -30.68
N ASP A 465 -11.11 11.94 -29.89
CA ASP A 465 -12.37 11.32 -30.29
C ASP A 465 -13.04 12.04 -31.47
N ASP A 466 -13.94 11.36 -32.17
CA ASP A 466 -14.74 11.90 -33.26
C ASP A 466 -13.92 12.56 -34.42
N GLY A 467 -12.69 12.09 -34.68
CA GLY A 467 -11.81 12.60 -35.72
C GLY A 467 -11.08 13.90 -35.37
N ALA A 468 -10.99 14.23 -34.09
CA ALA A 468 -10.12 15.29 -33.61
C ALA A 468 -8.64 14.88 -33.74
N LEU A 469 -7.79 15.80 -34.28
CA LEU A 469 -6.38 15.50 -34.53
C LEU A 469 -5.56 15.34 -33.26
N ILE A 470 -6.01 15.94 -32.14
CA ILE A 470 -5.25 15.99 -30.89
C ILE A 470 -6.18 15.55 -29.73
N ASN A 471 -5.68 14.65 -28.92
CA ASN A 471 -6.40 14.20 -27.72
C ASN A 471 -6.36 15.27 -26.61
N PRO A 472 -7.46 15.52 -25.87
CA PRO A 472 -7.47 16.43 -24.73
C PRO A 472 -6.43 16.12 -23.62
N LEU A 473 -5.94 14.89 -23.53
CA LEU A 473 -4.85 14.52 -22.61
C LEU A 473 -3.57 15.29 -22.94
N LEU A 474 -3.18 15.37 -24.22
CA LEU A 474 -2.01 16.15 -24.65
C LEU A 474 -2.19 17.64 -24.33
N GLU A 475 -3.38 18.19 -24.61
CA GLU A 475 -3.67 19.58 -24.27
C GLU A 475 -3.58 19.86 -22.77
N SER A 476 -3.84 18.86 -21.92
CA SER A 476 -3.75 18.98 -20.46
C SER A 476 -2.31 18.92 -19.92
N GLN A 477 -1.40 18.27 -20.65
CA GLN A 477 -0.01 18.06 -20.24
C GLN A 477 0.95 19.14 -20.77
N TYR A 478 0.59 19.81 -21.86
CA TYR A 478 1.48 20.76 -22.53
C TYR A 478 0.84 22.16 -22.66
N ASP A 479 1.68 23.16 -22.45
CA ASP A 479 1.35 24.57 -22.69
C ASP A 479 1.83 24.96 -24.10
N VAL A 480 0.96 25.57 -24.92
CA VAL A 480 1.35 26.17 -26.20
C VAL A 480 2.13 27.45 -25.92
N VAL A 481 3.44 27.41 -26.21
CA VAL A 481 4.35 28.55 -26.01
C VAL A 481 4.25 29.54 -27.19
N TYR A 482 4.09 29.00 -28.40
CA TYR A 482 3.97 29.80 -29.63
C TYR A 482 3.08 29.07 -30.65
N GLY A 483 2.32 29.80 -31.50
CA GLY A 483 1.47 29.21 -32.53
C GLY A 483 0.21 28.52 -31.99
N SER A 484 -0.11 27.34 -32.51
CA SER A 484 -1.26 26.54 -32.12
C SER A 484 -1.00 25.06 -32.32
N TRP A 485 -1.81 24.20 -31.72
CA TRP A 485 -1.89 22.78 -32.07
C TRP A 485 -2.22 22.61 -33.56
N PRO A 486 -1.83 21.50 -34.21
CA PRO A 486 -2.15 21.16 -35.59
C PRO A 486 -3.66 21.19 -35.87
N ASN A 487 -4.01 21.71 -37.04
CA ASN A 487 -5.39 21.73 -37.56
C ASN A 487 -5.51 20.97 -38.90
N SER A 488 -4.41 20.46 -39.41
CA SER A 488 -4.32 19.68 -40.65
C SER A 488 -3.29 18.58 -40.50
N TYR A 489 -3.40 17.53 -41.29
CA TYR A 489 -2.46 16.39 -41.27
C TYR A 489 -1.00 16.78 -41.60
N ASP A 490 -0.80 17.86 -42.38
CA ASP A 490 0.51 18.40 -42.77
C ASP A 490 1.11 19.40 -41.77
N GLU A 491 0.50 19.56 -40.60
CA GLU A 491 0.97 20.44 -39.52
C GLU A 491 1.57 19.61 -38.38
N ILE A 492 2.72 20.08 -37.86
CA ILE A 492 3.50 19.46 -36.80
C ILE A 492 3.75 20.45 -35.67
N VAL A 493 4.13 19.98 -34.49
CA VAL A 493 4.54 20.79 -33.34
C VAL A 493 5.94 20.45 -32.87
N LEU A 494 6.71 21.49 -32.47
CA LEU A 494 7.97 21.30 -31.76
C LEU A 494 7.69 21.18 -30.27
N VAL A 495 8.28 20.18 -29.63
CA VAL A 495 8.17 19.90 -28.18
C VAL A 495 9.48 20.27 -27.52
N LEU A 496 9.44 21.24 -26.60
CA LEU A 496 10.58 21.66 -25.81
C LEU A 496 10.59 20.99 -24.44
N ASP A 497 11.74 20.98 -23.78
CA ASP A 497 11.81 20.58 -22.38
C ASP A 497 11.23 21.66 -21.43
N GLU A 498 11.22 21.40 -20.13
CA GLU A 498 10.72 22.33 -19.10
C GLU A 498 11.47 23.68 -19.10
N ASN A 499 12.71 23.72 -19.59
CA ASN A 499 13.59 24.89 -19.60
C ASN A 499 13.57 25.65 -20.94
N ASN A 500 12.79 25.22 -21.93
CA ASN A 500 12.80 25.66 -23.32
C ASN A 500 14.09 25.28 -24.07
N GLU A 501 14.64 24.13 -23.81
CA GLU A 501 15.88 23.64 -24.40
C GLU A 501 15.59 22.43 -25.32
N LEU A 502 16.46 22.21 -26.30
CA LEU A 502 16.59 21.01 -27.12
C LEU A 502 18.02 20.53 -26.99
N ASP A 503 18.21 19.23 -27.04
CA ASP A 503 19.54 18.64 -27.04
C ASP A 503 20.29 18.85 -28.36
N ASP A 504 21.60 18.70 -28.35
CA ASP A 504 22.44 18.96 -29.53
C ASP A 504 22.11 18.04 -30.70
N MET A 505 21.84 16.75 -30.45
CA MET A 505 21.49 15.79 -31.52
C MET A 505 20.23 16.21 -32.24
N THR A 506 19.18 16.58 -31.48
CA THR A 506 17.96 17.17 -31.99
C THR A 506 18.24 18.40 -32.87
N LEU A 507 19.10 19.33 -32.44
CA LEU A 507 19.44 20.53 -33.21
C LEU A 507 20.12 20.21 -34.56
N TYR A 508 21.00 19.19 -34.60
CA TYR A 508 21.62 18.74 -35.84
C TYR A 508 20.58 18.05 -36.75
N ALA A 509 19.80 17.12 -36.18
CA ALA A 509 18.78 16.39 -36.96
C ALA A 509 17.66 17.32 -37.52
N LEU A 510 17.40 18.45 -36.86
CA LEU A 510 16.49 19.49 -37.36
C LEU A 510 17.18 20.46 -38.38
N GLY A 511 18.43 20.25 -38.71
CA GLY A 511 19.21 21.08 -39.63
C GLY A 511 19.49 22.50 -39.14
N LEU A 512 19.37 22.76 -37.85
CA LEU A 512 19.63 24.06 -37.22
C LEU A 512 21.10 24.34 -37.02
N LYS A 513 21.94 23.31 -36.99
CA LYS A 513 23.39 23.36 -36.92
C LYS A 513 24.04 22.65 -38.10
N PRO A 514 25.23 23.08 -38.59
CA PRO A 514 25.93 22.42 -39.70
C PRO A 514 26.62 21.14 -39.22
N GLN A 515 26.63 20.14 -40.06
CA GLN A 515 27.22 18.82 -39.75
C GLN A 515 28.73 18.91 -39.45
N GLU A 516 29.44 19.85 -40.12
CA GLU A 516 30.89 20.15 -39.89
C GLU A 516 31.21 20.44 -38.43
N GLU A 517 30.27 21.07 -37.68
CA GLU A 517 30.48 21.38 -36.26
C GLU A 517 30.41 20.13 -35.39
N MET A 518 29.47 19.25 -35.66
CA MET A 518 29.34 17.95 -35.02
C MET A 518 30.57 17.07 -35.24
N ASP A 519 31.06 16.99 -36.48
CA ASP A 519 32.29 16.28 -36.81
C ASP A 519 33.49 16.79 -36.02
N ALA A 520 33.59 18.15 -35.88
CA ALA A 520 34.65 18.76 -35.11
C ALA A 520 34.57 18.41 -33.61
N ILE A 521 33.35 18.33 -33.04
CA ILE A 521 33.12 17.91 -31.66
C ILE A 521 33.52 16.44 -31.46
N MET A 522 33.09 15.57 -32.36
CA MET A 522 33.41 14.13 -32.32
C MET A 522 34.90 13.90 -32.44
N GLN A 523 35.57 14.55 -33.40
CA GLN A 523 37.02 14.45 -33.57
C GLN A 523 37.76 14.92 -32.32
N ALA A 524 37.34 16.04 -31.72
CA ALA A 524 37.93 16.53 -30.48
C ALA A 524 37.72 15.58 -29.31
N ALA A 525 36.56 14.91 -29.22
CA ALA A 525 36.27 13.89 -28.22
C ALA A 525 37.19 12.66 -28.38
N VAL A 526 37.40 12.19 -29.62
CA VAL A 526 38.33 11.09 -29.94
C VAL A 526 39.76 11.48 -29.58
N ASP A 527 40.18 12.72 -29.91
CA ASP A 527 41.50 13.24 -29.62
C ASP A 527 41.71 13.65 -28.14
N GLN A 528 40.68 13.56 -27.32
CA GLN A 528 40.62 14.02 -25.91
C GLN A 528 41.05 15.49 -25.75
N THR A 529 40.66 16.32 -26.69
CA THR A 529 40.90 17.77 -26.67
C THR A 529 39.61 18.48 -26.22
N GLY A 530 39.76 19.66 -25.55
CA GLY A 530 38.57 20.43 -25.17
C GLY A 530 38.01 21.21 -26.36
N VAL A 531 36.70 21.27 -26.48
CA VAL A 531 35.97 22.15 -27.41
C VAL A 531 35.29 23.26 -26.61
N GLU A 532 35.41 24.51 -27.05
CA GLU A 532 34.60 25.60 -26.53
C GLU A 532 33.36 25.70 -27.41
N LEU A 533 32.19 25.33 -26.85
CA LEU A 533 30.91 25.48 -27.52
C LEU A 533 30.33 26.85 -27.19
N GLU A 534 29.83 27.57 -28.19
CA GLU A 534 29.11 28.81 -28.00
C GLU A 534 27.63 28.49 -27.70
N GLU A 535 27.04 29.18 -26.71
CA GLU A 535 25.59 29.09 -26.44
C GLU A 535 24.83 29.81 -27.56
N GLU A 536 24.05 29.09 -28.33
CA GLU A 536 23.21 29.61 -29.39
C GLU A 536 21.74 29.61 -29.00
N SER A 537 20.94 30.44 -29.65
CA SER A 537 19.47 30.46 -29.44
C SER A 537 18.76 30.87 -30.71
N TRP A 538 17.62 30.27 -30.93
CA TRP A 538 16.75 30.53 -32.06
C TRP A 538 15.43 31.15 -31.60
N SER A 539 14.93 32.11 -32.36
CA SER A 539 13.58 32.65 -32.08
C SER A 539 12.51 31.65 -32.52
N TYR A 540 11.37 31.67 -31.84
CA TYR A 540 10.23 30.81 -32.20
C TYR A 540 9.79 31.02 -33.68
N GLU A 541 9.91 32.23 -34.21
CA GLU A 541 9.58 32.54 -35.61
C GLU A 541 10.57 31.88 -36.58
N GLU A 542 11.87 31.81 -36.23
CA GLU A 542 12.87 31.10 -37.02
C GLU A 542 12.59 29.60 -37.07
N ILE A 543 12.28 29.00 -35.93
CA ILE A 543 11.93 27.57 -35.85
C ILE A 543 10.69 27.27 -36.67
N CYS A 544 9.61 28.05 -36.51
CA CYS A 544 8.35 27.82 -37.26
C CYS A 544 8.47 28.15 -38.76
N SER A 545 9.56 28.77 -39.19
CA SER A 545 9.82 29.04 -40.62
C SER A 545 10.66 27.98 -41.31
N ARG A 546 11.13 26.98 -40.60
CA ARG A 546 11.89 25.84 -41.17
C ARG A 546 10.98 24.99 -42.02
N GLU A 547 11.55 24.49 -43.13
CA GLU A 547 10.87 23.61 -44.06
C GLU A 547 11.28 22.17 -43.80
N TYR A 548 10.31 21.34 -43.49
CA TYR A 548 10.45 19.89 -43.40
C TYR A 548 9.64 19.24 -44.50
N ARG A 549 10.11 18.16 -45.06
CA ARG A 549 9.41 17.45 -46.12
C ARG A 549 9.39 15.95 -45.82
N THR A 550 8.20 15.37 -45.78
CA THR A 550 8.09 13.93 -45.75
C THR A 550 7.98 13.37 -47.16
N ILE A 551 8.68 12.28 -47.39
CA ILE A 551 8.73 11.56 -48.63
C ILE A 551 8.06 10.22 -48.46
N LEU A 552 7.15 9.83 -49.34
CA LEU A 552 6.61 8.47 -49.37
C LEU A 552 7.74 7.49 -49.59
N ASN A 553 7.83 6.43 -48.79
CA ASN A 553 8.84 5.38 -48.94
C ASN A 553 8.84 4.81 -50.35
N ALA A 554 7.64 4.56 -50.91
CA ALA A 554 7.47 4.09 -52.28
C ALA A 554 8.00 5.06 -53.36
N ASP A 555 7.94 6.39 -53.11
CA ASP A 555 8.45 7.40 -54.06
C ASP A 555 9.97 7.45 -54.10
N CYS A 556 10.64 6.88 -53.08
CA CYS A 556 12.09 6.71 -53.08
C CYS A 556 12.57 5.80 -54.22
N TYR A 557 11.69 5.03 -54.83
CA TYR A 557 12.02 4.03 -55.84
C TYR A 557 11.42 4.43 -57.18
N ALA A 558 12.25 4.46 -58.20
CA ALA A 558 11.84 4.74 -59.57
C ALA A 558 12.05 3.52 -60.49
N PHE A 559 11.06 3.24 -61.35
CA PHE A 559 11.15 2.18 -62.32
C PHE A 559 12.17 2.51 -63.43
N ASP A 560 13.26 1.74 -63.48
CA ASP A 560 14.24 1.86 -64.57
C ASP A 560 13.82 0.99 -65.79
N GLN A 561 13.69 1.62 -66.92
CA GLN A 561 13.25 0.93 -68.15
C GLN A 561 14.35 0.05 -68.79
N GLU A 562 15.60 0.25 -68.38
CA GLU A 562 16.69 -0.55 -68.94
C GLU A 562 16.85 -1.89 -68.21
N SER A 563 16.80 -1.87 -66.90
CA SER A 563 16.86 -3.07 -66.04
C SER A 563 15.51 -3.75 -65.87
N GLY A 564 14.41 -3.00 -65.93
CA GLY A 564 13.08 -3.49 -65.59
C GLY A 564 12.80 -3.58 -64.10
N LEU A 565 13.64 -2.98 -63.29
CA LEU A 565 13.61 -3.04 -61.79
C LEU A 565 13.33 -1.66 -61.21
N TYR A 566 12.95 -1.63 -59.95
CA TYR A 566 12.88 -0.40 -59.17
C TYR A 566 14.23 -0.11 -58.54
N VAL A 567 14.74 1.12 -58.66
CA VAL A 567 16.03 1.57 -58.16
C VAL A 567 15.85 2.70 -57.19
N ASP A 568 16.62 2.72 -56.11
CA ASP A 568 16.58 3.72 -55.05
C ASP A 568 17.19 5.05 -55.54
N LEU A 569 16.41 6.11 -55.44
CA LEU A 569 16.82 7.47 -55.80
C LEU A 569 17.68 8.12 -54.72
N ARG A 570 17.60 7.68 -53.46
CA ARG A 570 18.34 8.19 -52.30
C ARG A 570 19.83 8.02 -52.46
N ASP A 571 20.28 7.05 -53.23
CA ASP A 571 21.70 6.72 -53.49
C ASP A 571 22.44 7.82 -54.22
N THR A 572 21.74 8.83 -54.76
CA THR A 572 22.36 9.91 -55.53
C THR A 572 21.94 11.28 -55.04
N GLU A 573 22.88 12.25 -55.02
CA GLU A 573 22.59 13.63 -54.62
C GLU A 573 21.47 14.27 -55.48
N ALA A 574 21.44 13.93 -56.79
CA ALA A 574 20.41 14.44 -57.69
C ALA A 574 19.03 13.80 -57.44
N GLY A 575 19.02 12.51 -57.08
CA GLY A 575 17.78 11.82 -56.72
C GLY A 575 17.23 12.34 -55.39
N LEU A 576 18.10 12.46 -54.40
CA LEU A 576 17.70 12.98 -53.08
C LEU A 576 17.14 14.43 -53.18
N ARG A 577 17.78 15.28 -53.99
CA ARG A 577 17.27 16.62 -54.27
C ARG A 577 15.91 16.59 -54.98
N TYR A 578 15.72 15.67 -55.94
CA TYR A 578 14.43 15.48 -56.59
C TYR A 578 13.35 15.05 -55.64
N LEU A 579 13.66 14.09 -54.76
CA LEU A 579 12.73 13.61 -53.70
C LEU A 579 12.35 14.74 -52.75
N TYR A 580 13.33 15.47 -52.25
CA TYR A 580 13.09 16.62 -51.37
C TYR A 580 12.22 17.69 -52.01
N ASP A 581 12.50 18.08 -53.27
CA ASP A 581 11.77 19.13 -53.98
C ASP A 581 10.32 18.72 -54.30
N ASN A 582 9.99 17.42 -54.30
CA ASN A 582 8.64 16.88 -54.56
C ASN A 582 7.94 16.30 -53.33
N GLY A 583 8.61 16.21 -52.20
CA GLY A 583 8.03 15.71 -50.96
C GLY A 583 6.90 16.59 -50.40
N LEU A 584 6.09 16.04 -49.52
CA LEU A 584 4.99 16.75 -48.83
C LEU A 584 5.57 17.75 -47.84
N ASP A 585 5.17 19.01 -47.94
CA ASP A 585 5.58 20.07 -47.00
C ASP A 585 4.93 19.86 -45.62
N LEU A 586 5.76 19.71 -44.57
CA LEU A 586 5.33 19.72 -43.19
C LEU A 586 5.58 21.09 -42.55
N LYS A 587 4.57 21.67 -41.92
CA LYS A 587 4.60 23.02 -41.35
C LYS A 587 4.60 22.95 -39.83
N VAL A 588 5.57 23.60 -39.19
CA VAL A 588 5.56 23.78 -37.74
C VAL A 588 4.47 24.79 -37.37
N SER A 589 3.31 24.29 -36.91
CA SER A 589 2.14 25.08 -36.53
C SER A 589 2.29 25.73 -35.16
N GLY A 590 3.07 25.13 -34.29
CA GLY A 590 3.26 25.60 -32.93
C GLY A 590 4.45 24.98 -32.21
N ILE A 591 4.72 25.56 -31.05
CA ILE A 591 5.74 25.09 -30.12
C ILE A 591 5.06 24.86 -28.78
N VAL A 592 5.23 23.68 -28.22
CA VAL A 592 4.63 23.24 -26.96
C VAL A 592 5.71 22.90 -25.93
N ARG A 593 5.37 23.01 -24.67
CA ARG A 593 6.25 22.72 -23.54
C ARG A 593 5.43 22.03 -22.46
N PRO A 594 6.01 21.05 -21.71
CA PRO A 594 5.37 20.47 -20.56
C PRO A 594 4.91 21.53 -19.55
N ASN A 595 3.69 21.40 -19.02
CA ASN A 595 3.21 22.34 -18.01
C ASN A 595 3.75 22.00 -16.63
N GLU A 596 3.89 23.01 -15.74
CA GLU A 596 4.47 22.86 -14.39
C GLU A 596 3.75 21.87 -13.47
N ASN A 597 2.52 21.46 -13.82
CA ASN A 597 1.70 20.57 -13.00
C ASN A 597 1.67 19.12 -13.51
N ALA A 598 2.12 18.86 -14.72
CA ALA A 598 2.20 17.51 -15.29
C ALA A 598 3.36 16.76 -14.66
N THR A 599 3.07 15.58 -14.14
CA THR A 599 4.07 14.72 -13.44
C THR A 599 4.77 13.79 -14.43
N SER A 600 4.13 13.50 -15.56
CA SER A 600 4.65 12.72 -16.68
C SER A 600 4.20 13.33 -18.02
N HIS A 601 4.91 13.01 -19.08
CA HIS A 601 4.72 13.58 -20.41
C HIS A 601 4.55 12.45 -21.43
N MET A 602 3.55 12.56 -22.31
CA MET A 602 3.27 11.54 -23.31
C MET A 602 4.24 11.64 -24.50
N LEU A 603 4.73 12.86 -24.82
CA LEU A 603 5.65 13.05 -25.93
C LEU A 603 7.09 12.98 -25.41
N SER A 604 7.80 11.96 -25.84
CA SER A 604 9.24 11.78 -25.63
C SER A 604 10.07 12.30 -26.80
N GLY A 605 9.48 12.41 -27.99
CA GLY A 605 10.09 13.00 -29.18
C GLY A 605 10.05 14.52 -29.18
N SER A 606 10.99 15.13 -29.92
CA SER A 606 11.06 16.60 -30.05
C SER A 606 10.11 17.17 -31.08
N ILE A 607 9.55 16.38 -31.98
CA ILE A 607 8.52 16.77 -32.96
C ILE A 607 7.31 15.84 -32.81
N GLY A 608 6.13 16.46 -32.62
CA GLY A 608 4.85 15.77 -32.66
C GLY A 608 4.15 15.93 -34.02
N TYR A 609 3.71 14.81 -34.62
CA TYR A 609 2.87 14.80 -35.83
C TYR A 609 1.54 14.08 -35.57
N THR A 610 0.56 14.25 -36.43
CA THR A 610 -0.79 13.72 -36.25
C THR A 610 -0.96 12.32 -36.83
N SER A 611 -1.82 11.46 -36.25
CA SER A 611 -2.20 10.16 -36.83
C SER A 611 -2.80 10.29 -38.24
N ALA A 612 -3.45 11.42 -38.54
CA ALA A 612 -3.95 11.71 -39.89
C ALA A 612 -2.83 11.83 -40.94
N LEU A 613 -1.57 12.14 -40.52
CA LEU A 613 -0.43 12.08 -41.43
C LEU A 613 -0.08 10.61 -41.74
N THR A 614 -0.08 9.74 -40.75
CA THR A 614 0.14 8.29 -40.93
C THR A 614 -0.90 7.69 -41.88
N GLU A 615 -2.19 7.98 -41.63
CA GLU A 615 -3.28 7.54 -42.51
C GLU A 615 -3.08 8.03 -43.97
N TYR A 616 -2.76 9.32 -44.14
CA TYR A 616 -2.50 9.89 -45.46
C TYR A 616 -1.32 9.21 -46.17
N MET A 617 -0.22 8.92 -45.41
CA MET A 617 0.96 8.26 -45.97
C MET A 617 0.66 6.81 -46.36
N ALA A 618 -0.12 6.08 -45.53
CA ALA A 618 -0.54 4.70 -45.82
C ALA A 618 -1.45 4.64 -47.08
N GLU A 619 -2.47 5.50 -47.19
CA GLU A 619 -3.34 5.59 -48.36
C GLU A 619 -2.54 5.95 -49.64
N ALA A 620 -1.63 6.91 -49.55
CA ALA A 620 -0.81 7.32 -50.67
C ALA A 620 0.21 6.25 -51.07
N ALA A 621 0.78 5.48 -50.11
CA ALA A 621 1.66 4.37 -50.40
C ALA A 621 0.94 3.24 -51.17
N GLU A 622 -0.27 2.88 -50.72
CA GLU A 622 -1.11 1.88 -51.38
C GLU A 622 -1.37 2.23 -52.88
N GLU A 623 -1.61 3.52 -53.18
CA GLU A 623 -1.84 4.00 -54.58
C GLU A 623 -0.54 4.10 -55.40
N SER A 624 0.64 3.94 -54.79
CA SER A 624 1.92 4.11 -55.51
C SER A 624 2.20 3.00 -56.49
N ALA A 625 2.99 3.34 -57.56
CA ALA A 625 3.29 2.41 -58.61
C ALA A 625 4.21 1.26 -58.14
N ALA A 626 5.11 1.51 -57.20
CA ALA A 626 6.04 0.51 -56.69
C ALA A 626 5.31 -0.51 -55.80
N VAL A 627 4.44 -0.05 -54.90
CA VAL A 627 3.61 -0.94 -54.07
C VAL A 627 2.70 -1.80 -54.93
N GLN A 628 1.99 -1.18 -55.91
CA GLN A 628 1.14 -1.93 -56.83
C GLN A 628 1.93 -2.97 -57.65
N ALA A 629 3.17 -2.63 -58.04
CA ALA A 629 4.04 -3.57 -58.74
C ALA A 629 4.43 -4.78 -57.86
N GLN A 630 4.71 -4.56 -56.59
CA GLN A 630 5.02 -5.66 -55.65
C GLN A 630 3.77 -6.49 -55.34
N LEU A 631 2.60 -5.87 -55.11
CA LEU A 631 1.35 -6.58 -54.90
C LEU A 631 0.93 -7.44 -56.11
N GLU A 632 1.23 -6.98 -57.33
CA GLU A 632 0.99 -7.73 -58.57
C GLU A 632 2.02 -8.88 -58.75
N ASN A 633 3.18 -8.83 -58.09
CA ASN A 633 4.25 -9.81 -58.18
C ASN A 633 4.64 -10.36 -56.80
N PRO A 634 3.77 -11.12 -56.13
CA PRO A 634 4.01 -11.54 -54.73
C PRO A 634 5.15 -12.55 -54.58
N ASP A 635 5.57 -13.21 -55.68
CA ASP A 635 6.62 -14.21 -55.67
C ASP A 635 7.99 -13.66 -56.10
N THR A 636 8.09 -12.38 -56.49
CA THR A 636 9.29 -11.77 -57.09
C THR A 636 9.59 -10.42 -56.47
N ASP A 637 10.77 -10.22 -56.00
CA ASP A 637 11.30 -8.97 -55.53
C ASP A 637 11.43 -7.94 -56.68
N ILE A 638 10.77 -6.83 -56.63
CA ILE A 638 10.78 -5.80 -57.68
C ILE A 638 12.09 -5.01 -57.73
N PHE A 639 12.92 -5.08 -56.70
CA PHE A 639 14.20 -4.39 -56.61
C PHE A 639 15.34 -5.20 -57.27
N THR A 640 15.34 -6.49 -57.08
CA THR A 640 16.39 -7.40 -57.59
C THR A 640 15.94 -8.23 -58.75
N GLY A 641 14.62 -8.41 -58.94
CA GLY A 641 14.07 -9.32 -59.97
C GLY A 641 14.21 -10.79 -59.61
N LEU A 642 14.67 -11.09 -58.40
CA LEU A 642 14.85 -12.45 -57.89
C LEU A 642 13.55 -12.94 -57.20
N PRO A 643 13.31 -14.27 -57.24
CA PRO A 643 12.21 -14.85 -56.48
C PRO A 643 12.49 -14.77 -54.96
N PHE A 644 11.46 -14.65 -54.17
CA PHE A 644 11.60 -14.79 -52.71
C PHE A 644 11.77 -16.24 -52.28
N GLU A 645 12.61 -16.49 -51.28
CA GLU A 645 12.88 -17.85 -50.81
C GLU A 645 11.62 -18.49 -50.19
N GLU A 646 10.79 -17.73 -49.51
CA GLU A 646 9.53 -18.15 -48.85
C GLU A 646 8.50 -18.70 -49.84
N SER A 647 8.53 -18.22 -51.07
CA SER A 647 7.63 -18.69 -52.13
C SER A 647 7.88 -20.15 -52.50
N THR A 648 9.09 -20.69 -52.24
CA THR A 648 9.49 -22.05 -52.56
C THR A 648 8.75 -23.12 -51.74
N GLY A 649 8.38 -22.80 -50.47
CA GLY A 649 7.72 -23.74 -49.55
C GLY A 649 6.32 -24.15 -50.00
N SER A 650 5.62 -23.30 -50.75
CA SER A 650 4.25 -23.51 -51.24
C SER A 650 4.19 -24.13 -52.65
N MET A 651 5.31 -24.12 -53.39
CA MET A 651 5.37 -24.60 -54.79
C MET A 651 5.47 -26.12 -54.86
N THR A 652 4.70 -26.71 -55.79
CA THR A 652 4.86 -28.12 -56.16
C THR A 652 6.09 -28.34 -57.06
N ASP A 653 6.64 -29.57 -57.10
CA ASP A 653 7.79 -29.91 -58.00
C ASP A 653 7.53 -29.51 -59.43
N ALA A 654 6.28 -29.59 -59.95
CA ALA A 654 5.91 -29.20 -61.27
C ALA A 654 5.94 -27.69 -61.51
N GLU A 655 5.63 -26.91 -60.52
CA GLU A 655 5.72 -25.43 -60.51
C GLU A 655 7.20 -25.02 -60.51
N LYS A 656 7.99 -25.63 -59.57
CA LYS A 656 9.44 -25.42 -59.50
C LYS A 656 10.13 -25.79 -60.81
N GLU A 657 9.72 -26.90 -61.47
CA GLU A 657 10.22 -27.28 -62.85
C GLU A 657 9.91 -26.16 -63.84
N THR A 658 8.68 -25.64 -63.81
CA THR A 658 8.26 -24.60 -64.80
C THR A 658 9.05 -23.30 -64.52
N ALA A 659 9.20 -22.90 -63.26
CA ALA A 659 9.97 -21.72 -62.86
C ALA A 659 11.46 -21.86 -63.26
N PHE A 660 12.08 -22.99 -62.94
CA PHE A 660 13.48 -23.28 -63.31
C PHE A 660 13.72 -23.24 -64.83
N ARG A 661 12.85 -23.87 -65.59
CA ARG A 661 12.98 -23.86 -67.08
C ARG A 661 12.78 -22.45 -67.64
N THR A 662 11.91 -21.68 -67.08
CA THR A 662 11.66 -20.27 -67.46
C THR A 662 12.91 -19.44 -67.15
N TYR A 663 13.42 -19.52 -65.91
CA TYR A 663 14.66 -18.89 -65.52
C TYR A 663 15.83 -19.16 -66.48
N VAL A 664 16.16 -20.45 -66.71
CA VAL A 664 17.26 -20.83 -67.58
C VAL A 664 17.04 -20.34 -69.04
N SER A 665 15.80 -20.34 -69.50
CA SER A 665 15.51 -19.85 -70.85
C SER A 665 15.67 -18.33 -71.04
N GLY A 666 15.53 -17.58 -69.92
CA GLY A 666 15.70 -16.13 -69.86
C GLY A 666 17.17 -15.69 -69.73
N LEU A 667 18.06 -16.58 -69.27
CA LEU A 667 19.48 -16.26 -69.11
C LEU A 667 20.21 -15.99 -70.41
N GLU A 668 21.14 -15.02 -70.37
CA GLU A 668 22.14 -14.81 -71.46
C GLU A 668 23.23 -15.86 -71.46
N GLU A 669 24.15 -15.84 -72.42
CA GLU A 669 25.21 -16.86 -72.58
C GLU A 669 26.08 -17.00 -71.32
N GLU A 670 26.37 -15.90 -70.63
CA GLU A 670 27.21 -15.89 -69.45
C GLU A 670 26.45 -16.48 -68.23
N GLY A 671 25.22 -16.08 -67.99
CA GLY A 671 24.34 -16.61 -66.92
C GLY A 671 24.03 -18.11 -67.15
N LYS A 672 23.84 -18.57 -68.40
CA LYS A 672 23.68 -20.00 -68.68
C LYS A 672 24.95 -20.81 -68.42
N ALA A 673 26.13 -20.22 -68.61
CA ALA A 673 27.39 -20.89 -68.28
C ALA A 673 27.58 -21.03 -66.76
N GLU A 674 27.21 -19.99 -65.99
CA GLU A 674 27.22 -20.03 -64.52
C GLU A 674 26.23 -21.06 -63.99
N ALA A 675 24.99 -21.04 -64.47
CA ALA A 675 23.99 -22.03 -64.10
C ALA A 675 24.43 -23.49 -64.43
N TYR A 676 25.07 -23.71 -65.61
CA TYR A 676 25.58 -25.01 -65.92
C TYR A 676 26.71 -25.49 -64.99
N LEU A 677 27.58 -24.56 -64.58
CA LEU A 677 28.67 -24.86 -63.68
C LEU A 677 28.08 -25.15 -62.24
N ALA A 678 27.09 -24.39 -61.79
CA ALA A 678 26.43 -24.65 -60.55
C ALA A 678 25.74 -26.02 -60.54
N ILE A 679 24.91 -26.32 -61.52
CA ILE A 679 24.25 -27.63 -61.68
C ILE A 679 25.25 -28.76 -61.65
N ALA A 680 26.34 -28.64 -62.46
CA ALA A 680 27.38 -29.66 -62.56
C ALA A 680 28.11 -29.83 -61.19
N SER A 681 28.14 -28.80 -60.35
CA SER A 681 28.77 -28.81 -59.02
C SER A 681 27.96 -29.52 -57.98
N ILE A 682 26.69 -29.85 -58.23
CA ILE A 682 25.82 -30.59 -57.35
C ILE A 682 26.07 -32.08 -57.45
N PRO A 683 26.59 -32.77 -56.44
CA PRO A 683 26.76 -34.24 -56.51
C PRO A 683 25.39 -34.93 -56.34
N SER A 684 25.21 -36.08 -56.98
CA SER A 684 24.01 -36.88 -56.84
C SER A 684 23.93 -37.43 -55.39
N GLN A 685 22.70 -37.58 -54.84
CA GLN A 685 22.49 -38.13 -53.51
C GLN A 685 23.21 -39.47 -53.29
N GLU A 686 23.24 -40.30 -54.26
CA GLU A 686 23.99 -41.58 -54.21
C GLU A 686 25.52 -41.38 -54.02
N GLN A 687 26.11 -40.34 -54.64
CA GLN A 687 27.51 -39.98 -54.42
C GLN A 687 27.74 -39.42 -52.99
N VAL A 688 26.81 -38.59 -52.48
CA VAL A 688 26.87 -38.08 -51.10
C VAL A 688 26.76 -39.23 -50.11
N ASP A 689 25.77 -40.09 -50.24
CA ASP A 689 25.57 -41.26 -49.41
C ASP A 689 26.80 -42.20 -49.40
N GLN A 690 27.39 -42.47 -50.58
CA GLN A 690 28.60 -43.27 -50.64
C GLN A 690 29.82 -42.58 -49.99
N ALA A 691 29.95 -41.27 -50.10
CA ALA A 691 31.02 -40.52 -49.46
C ALA A 691 30.91 -40.51 -47.99
N VAL A 692 29.68 -40.25 -47.47
CA VAL A 692 29.34 -40.29 -46.06
C VAL A 692 29.56 -41.70 -45.48
N GLU A 693 29.08 -42.74 -46.13
CA GLU A 693 29.30 -44.12 -45.72
C GLU A 693 30.80 -44.49 -45.64
N GLN A 694 31.57 -43.98 -46.59
CA GLN A 694 33.04 -44.19 -46.61
C GLN A 694 33.74 -43.40 -45.47
N SER A 695 33.27 -42.21 -45.18
CA SER A 695 33.85 -41.30 -44.14
C SER A 695 33.43 -41.70 -42.74
N VAL A 696 32.12 -41.94 -42.54
CA VAL A 696 31.50 -42.10 -41.24
C VAL A 696 31.19 -43.55 -40.86
N GLY A 697 30.95 -44.42 -41.88
CA GLY A 697 30.40 -45.77 -41.66
C GLY A 697 31.26 -46.70 -40.80
N SER A 698 32.57 -46.47 -40.71
CA SER A 698 33.51 -47.26 -39.93
C SER A 698 34.12 -46.50 -38.75
N MET A 699 33.78 -45.22 -38.51
CA MET A 699 34.36 -44.42 -37.42
C MET A 699 33.72 -44.75 -36.06
N SER A 700 34.59 -44.86 -35.07
CA SER A 700 34.17 -44.96 -33.67
C SER A 700 33.75 -43.60 -33.13
N ARG A 701 32.98 -43.59 -32.01
CA ARG A 701 32.63 -42.36 -31.33
C ARG A 701 33.85 -41.49 -31.05
N GLU A 702 34.91 -42.08 -30.52
CA GLU A 702 36.15 -41.38 -30.17
C GLU A 702 36.82 -40.71 -31.39
N GLU A 703 36.74 -41.33 -32.58
CA GLU A 703 37.28 -40.77 -33.83
C GLU A 703 36.40 -39.63 -34.35
N MET A 704 35.07 -39.70 -34.16
CA MET A 704 34.15 -38.62 -34.52
C MET A 704 34.31 -37.42 -33.59
N GLU A 705 34.37 -37.63 -32.28
CA GLU A 705 34.66 -36.59 -31.30
C GLU A 705 35.97 -35.86 -31.58
N GLN A 706 37.03 -36.60 -31.89
CA GLN A 706 38.33 -36.00 -32.19
C GLN A 706 38.32 -35.16 -33.48
N SER A 707 37.65 -35.62 -34.51
CA SER A 707 37.55 -34.88 -35.79
C SER A 707 36.67 -33.62 -35.63
N MET A 708 35.57 -33.72 -34.91
CA MET A 708 34.70 -32.59 -34.58
C MET A 708 35.42 -31.55 -33.78
N LYS A 709 36.16 -32.00 -32.75
CA LYS A 709 36.96 -31.15 -31.90
C LYS A 709 37.99 -30.34 -32.72
N GLU A 710 38.71 -31.02 -33.63
CA GLU A 710 39.69 -30.34 -34.51
C GLU A 710 39.02 -29.30 -35.40
N ALA A 711 37.82 -29.60 -35.94
CA ALA A 711 37.06 -28.68 -36.76
C ALA A 711 36.57 -27.45 -35.96
N LEU A 712 35.97 -27.67 -34.79
CA LEU A 712 35.46 -26.59 -33.95
C LEU A 712 36.57 -25.67 -33.41
N LEU A 713 37.69 -26.23 -32.99
CA LEU A 713 38.84 -25.45 -32.51
C LEU A 713 39.49 -24.61 -33.64
N SER A 714 39.36 -25.05 -34.85
CA SER A 714 39.95 -24.34 -36.01
C SER A 714 39.10 -23.14 -36.48
N GLN A 715 37.78 -23.20 -36.28
CA GLN A 715 36.85 -22.20 -36.79
C GLN A 715 36.44 -21.14 -35.77
N ALA A 716 36.28 -21.52 -34.50
CA ALA A 716 35.53 -20.67 -33.56
C ALA A 716 36.39 -20.02 -32.45
N GLY A 717 37.70 -20.30 -32.34
CA GLY A 717 38.54 -19.79 -31.28
C GLY A 717 38.10 -20.19 -29.86
N LEU A 718 37.34 -21.28 -29.74
CA LEU A 718 36.83 -21.84 -28.49
C LEU A 718 37.95 -22.48 -27.67
N GLU A 719 37.79 -22.55 -26.36
CA GLU A 719 38.72 -23.25 -25.48
C GLU A 719 38.47 -24.77 -25.57
N GLU A 720 39.58 -25.53 -25.57
CA GLU A 720 39.57 -27.01 -25.74
C GLU A 720 38.67 -27.72 -24.71
N SER A 721 38.58 -27.18 -23.50
CA SER A 721 37.73 -27.71 -22.42
C SER A 721 36.22 -27.62 -22.72
N ASP A 722 35.77 -26.55 -23.33
CA ASP A 722 34.36 -26.30 -23.62
C ASP A 722 33.86 -27.15 -24.76
N VAL A 723 34.73 -27.36 -25.79
CA VAL A 723 34.47 -28.28 -26.89
C VAL A 723 34.41 -29.73 -26.39
N ASP A 724 35.30 -30.14 -25.48
CA ASP A 724 35.29 -31.49 -24.90
C ASP A 724 34.02 -31.76 -24.10
N GLU A 725 33.55 -30.78 -23.33
CA GLU A 725 32.33 -30.89 -22.54
C GLU A 725 31.10 -30.99 -23.43
N TYR A 726 31.01 -30.16 -24.46
CA TYR A 726 29.93 -30.16 -25.44
C TYR A 726 29.81 -31.52 -26.16
N LEU A 727 30.93 -32.03 -26.71
CA LEU A 727 30.94 -33.31 -27.40
C LEU A 727 30.65 -34.51 -26.49
N THR A 728 31.05 -34.42 -25.22
CA THR A 728 30.78 -35.48 -24.22
C THR A 728 29.31 -35.51 -23.82
N SER A 729 28.60 -34.37 -23.87
CA SER A 729 27.18 -34.26 -23.55
C SER A 729 26.24 -34.87 -24.60
N MET A 730 26.70 -34.99 -25.86
CA MET A 730 25.90 -35.51 -26.97
C MET A 730 25.76 -37.04 -26.91
N SER A 731 24.60 -37.54 -27.30
CA SER A 731 24.38 -38.97 -27.49
C SER A 731 25.15 -39.50 -28.71
N ASP A 732 25.34 -40.81 -28.80
CA ASP A 732 26.00 -41.44 -29.97
C ASP A 732 25.24 -41.19 -31.27
N GLU A 733 23.93 -41.01 -31.19
CA GLU A 733 23.05 -40.81 -32.33
C GLU A 733 23.11 -39.36 -32.82
N GLU A 734 23.06 -38.40 -31.93
CA GLU A 734 23.22 -36.98 -32.23
C GLU A 734 24.60 -36.65 -32.81
N LEU A 735 25.65 -37.15 -32.15
CA LEU A 735 27.01 -36.95 -32.65
C LEU A 735 27.20 -37.54 -34.05
N ARG A 736 26.64 -38.72 -34.31
CA ARG A 736 26.71 -39.38 -35.60
C ARG A 736 25.93 -38.62 -36.68
N GLU A 737 24.76 -38.09 -36.33
CA GLU A 737 23.91 -37.29 -37.23
C GLU A 737 24.62 -35.99 -37.63
N LEU A 738 25.12 -35.23 -36.63
CA LEU A 738 25.89 -34.02 -36.86
C LEU A 738 27.14 -34.26 -37.70
N PHE A 739 27.88 -35.35 -37.39
CA PHE A 739 29.07 -35.70 -38.13
C PHE A 739 28.76 -36.15 -39.56
N THR A 740 27.64 -36.83 -39.79
CA THR A 740 27.12 -37.21 -41.11
C THR A 740 26.80 -35.98 -41.94
N GLN A 741 26.14 -35.01 -41.35
CA GLN A 741 25.81 -33.74 -42.01
C GLN A 741 27.09 -32.97 -42.39
N MET A 742 28.04 -32.82 -41.46
CA MET A 742 29.31 -32.17 -41.74
C MET A 742 30.11 -32.89 -42.86
N ALA A 743 30.14 -34.22 -42.86
CA ALA A 743 30.83 -35.00 -43.88
C ALA A 743 30.17 -34.85 -45.25
N ALA A 744 28.84 -34.76 -45.28
CA ALA A 744 28.09 -34.50 -46.51
C ALA A 744 28.40 -33.10 -47.06
N GLU A 745 28.36 -32.06 -46.24
CA GLU A 745 28.69 -30.70 -46.66
C GLU A 745 30.15 -30.55 -47.09
N GLN A 746 31.09 -31.17 -46.39
CA GLN A 746 32.50 -31.19 -46.80
C GLN A 746 32.69 -31.88 -48.12
N PHE A 747 31.99 -33.00 -48.38
CA PHE A 747 32.04 -33.69 -49.65
C PHE A 747 31.46 -32.83 -50.75
N LYS A 748 30.31 -32.22 -50.59
CA LYS A 748 29.68 -31.28 -51.54
C LYS A 748 30.66 -30.18 -51.97
N ALA A 749 31.27 -29.50 -50.96
CA ALA A 749 32.26 -28.45 -51.21
C ALA A 749 33.49 -28.94 -51.98
N GLN A 750 34.01 -30.11 -51.62
CA GLN A 750 35.16 -30.72 -52.37
C GLN A 750 34.78 -31.11 -53.78
N TYR A 751 33.57 -31.65 -53.98
CA TYR A 751 33.06 -32.01 -55.32
C TYR A 751 32.88 -30.76 -56.16
N ALA A 752 32.28 -29.71 -55.63
CA ALA A 752 32.10 -28.41 -56.29
C ALA A 752 33.47 -27.84 -56.77
N ALA A 753 34.46 -27.79 -55.84
CA ALA A 753 35.80 -27.31 -56.14
C ALA A 753 36.50 -28.16 -57.30
N GLN A 754 36.30 -29.44 -57.23
CA GLN A 754 36.86 -30.34 -58.28
C GLN A 754 36.21 -30.11 -59.65
N VAL A 755 34.89 -29.93 -59.71
CA VAL A 755 34.15 -29.61 -60.93
C VAL A 755 34.56 -28.24 -61.47
N GLN A 756 34.67 -27.21 -60.58
CA GLN A 756 35.16 -25.91 -60.99
C GLN A 756 36.56 -25.95 -61.61
N GLU A 757 37.48 -26.75 -61.06
CA GLU A 757 38.84 -26.95 -61.62
C GLU A 757 38.81 -27.66 -62.98
N GLN A 758 37.92 -28.65 -63.08
CA GLN A 758 37.77 -29.37 -64.33
C GLN A 758 37.20 -28.55 -65.49
N MET A 759 36.27 -27.61 -65.11
CA MET A 759 35.59 -26.78 -66.10
C MET A 759 36.26 -25.41 -66.33
N ALA A 760 37.28 -25.04 -65.54
CA ALA A 760 38.00 -23.78 -65.62
C ALA A 760 38.61 -23.49 -67.04
N GLY A 761 38.69 -24.44 -67.88
CA GLY A 761 39.20 -24.33 -69.27
C GLY A 761 38.11 -24.30 -70.34
N MET A 762 36.80 -24.35 -69.94
CA MET A 762 35.69 -24.26 -70.90
C MET A 762 35.31 -22.81 -71.19
N GLU A 763 34.94 -22.50 -72.41
CA GLU A 763 34.43 -21.16 -72.78
C GLU A 763 32.96 -21.08 -72.42
N SER A 764 32.43 -19.87 -71.93
CA SER A 764 31.05 -19.67 -71.59
C SER A 764 30.04 -20.12 -72.63
N ALA A 765 30.32 -19.89 -73.86
CA ALA A 765 29.52 -20.41 -75.02
C ALA A 765 29.39 -21.96 -75.09
N GLN A 766 30.44 -22.68 -74.65
CA GLN A 766 30.39 -24.13 -74.59
C GLN A 766 29.58 -24.66 -73.43
N MET A 767 29.68 -24.03 -72.31
CA MET A 767 28.87 -24.33 -71.09
C MET A 767 27.39 -24.01 -71.28
N ALA A 768 27.07 -22.86 -71.85
CA ALA A 768 25.70 -22.45 -72.18
C ALA A 768 25.05 -23.44 -73.21
N ALA A 769 25.80 -23.84 -74.26
CA ALA A 769 25.31 -24.85 -75.22
C ALA A 769 25.11 -26.23 -74.59
N ALA A 770 25.91 -26.57 -73.56
CA ALA A 770 25.77 -27.81 -72.83
C ALA A 770 24.51 -27.81 -71.93
N LEU A 771 24.23 -26.69 -71.31
CA LEU A 771 23.00 -26.52 -70.54
C LEU A 771 21.75 -26.58 -71.41
N ASP A 772 21.73 -25.85 -72.55
CA ASP A 772 20.60 -25.86 -73.48
C ASP A 772 20.36 -27.29 -74.08
N ALA A 773 21.40 -28.08 -74.20
CA ALA A 773 21.29 -29.47 -74.62
C ALA A 773 20.80 -30.45 -73.56
N ALA A 774 21.16 -30.21 -72.30
CA ALA A 774 20.80 -31.07 -71.18
C ALA A 774 19.41 -30.73 -70.62
N LEU A 775 18.98 -29.43 -70.64
CA LEU A 775 17.74 -28.94 -70.09
C LEU A 775 16.47 -29.73 -70.43
N PRO A 776 16.26 -30.20 -71.67
CA PRO A 776 15.09 -31.04 -72.02
C PRO A 776 15.06 -32.39 -71.34
N ASP A 777 16.22 -32.94 -71.02
CA ASP A 777 16.37 -34.28 -70.43
C ASP A 777 16.27 -34.29 -68.86
N TYR A 778 16.24 -33.11 -68.18
CA TYR A 778 16.09 -33.07 -66.74
C TYR A 778 14.67 -33.50 -66.34
N THR A 779 14.59 -34.32 -65.28
CA THR A 779 13.32 -34.73 -64.70
C THR A 779 12.69 -33.61 -63.85
N THR A 780 11.40 -33.72 -63.55
CA THR A 780 10.72 -32.80 -62.71
C THR A 780 11.41 -32.67 -61.34
N GLU A 781 11.80 -33.78 -60.70
CA GLU A 781 12.53 -33.84 -59.45
C GLU A 781 13.91 -33.15 -59.55
N GLN A 782 14.62 -33.33 -60.64
CA GLN A 782 15.92 -32.66 -60.90
C GLN A 782 15.72 -31.14 -61.08
N CYS A 783 14.70 -30.74 -61.79
CA CYS A 783 14.39 -29.32 -61.96
C CYS A 783 13.99 -28.67 -60.67
N ALA A 784 13.22 -29.37 -59.85
CA ALA A 784 12.83 -28.85 -58.49
C ALA A 784 14.07 -28.71 -57.58
N GLN A 785 14.97 -29.70 -57.60
CA GLN A 785 16.22 -29.60 -56.82
C GLN A 785 17.12 -28.46 -57.36
N TYR A 786 17.24 -28.26 -58.63
CA TYR A 786 18.06 -27.20 -59.24
C TYR A 786 17.39 -25.82 -59.03
N TYR A 787 16.09 -25.76 -58.97
CA TYR A 787 15.37 -24.55 -58.55
C TYR A 787 15.84 -24.09 -57.18
N GLU A 788 15.92 -25.00 -56.19
CA GLU A 788 16.34 -24.71 -54.82
C GLU A 788 17.84 -24.45 -54.66
N GLU A 789 18.69 -25.17 -55.40
CA GLU A 789 20.14 -25.15 -55.20
C GLU A 789 20.91 -24.24 -56.19
N VAL A 790 20.31 -23.82 -57.34
CA VAL A 790 20.97 -23.05 -58.38
C VAL A 790 20.41 -21.65 -58.56
N LEU A 791 19.13 -21.43 -58.28
CA LEU A 791 18.58 -20.07 -58.30
C LEU A 791 19.14 -19.27 -57.18
N THR A 792 19.39 -18.03 -57.48
CA THR A 792 19.65 -17.03 -56.42
C THR A 792 18.30 -16.46 -56.06
N PHE A 793 18.00 -16.45 -54.76
CA PHE A 793 16.81 -15.85 -54.21
C PHE A 793 17.12 -14.43 -53.72
N SER A 794 16.10 -13.65 -53.51
CA SER A 794 16.23 -12.36 -52.82
C SER A 794 16.63 -12.61 -51.36
N ASP A 795 17.49 -11.75 -50.85
CA ASP A 795 17.83 -11.70 -49.40
C ASP A 795 16.70 -11.10 -48.58
N SER A 796 15.67 -10.51 -49.23
CA SER A 796 14.47 -9.93 -48.63
C SER A 796 13.25 -10.85 -48.78
N THR A 797 12.24 -10.61 -48.00
CA THR A 797 10.93 -11.27 -48.08
C THR A 797 9.88 -10.38 -48.76
N TYR A 798 8.74 -10.95 -49.11
CA TYR A 798 7.62 -10.19 -49.69
C TYR A 798 7.10 -9.11 -48.71
N GLU A 799 6.96 -9.48 -47.44
CA GLU A 799 6.51 -8.58 -46.37
C GLU A 799 7.54 -7.47 -46.10
N GLU A 800 8.83 -7.80 -46.05
CA GLU A 800 9.89 -6.80 -45.89
C GLU A 800 9.90 -5.77 -47.03
N ASN A 801 9.70 -6.23 -48.28
CA ASN A 801 9.62 -5.33 -49.42
C ASN A 801 8.40 -4.40 -49.34
N LEU A 802 7.26 -4.88 -48.90
CA LEU A 802 6.07 -4.06 -48.69
C LEU A 802 6.30 -3.04 -47.55
N THR A 803 6.92 -3.43 -46.49
CA THR A 803 7.30 -2.55 -45.37
C THR A 803 8.29 -1.49 -45.81
N GLU A 804 9.34 -1.88 -46.59
CA GLU A 804 10.32 -0.94 -47.20
C GLU A 804 9.63 0.10 -48.10
N LEU A 805 8.62 -0.32 -48.83
CA LEU A 805 7.80 0.59 -49.70
C LEU A 805 6.82 1.44 -48.89
N GLY A 806 6.70 1.23 -47.56
CA GLY A 806 5.78 1.94 -46.71
C GLY A 806 4.32 1.48 -46.86
N TYR A 807 4.07 0.29 -47.40
CA TYR A 807 2.72 -0.30 -47.45
C TYR A 807 2.29 -0.71 -46.05
N VAL A 808 1.14 -0.29 -45.62
CA VAL A 808 0.56 -0.55 -44.31
C VAL A 808 -0.89 -0.99 -44.46
N ASN A 809 -1.25 -2.11 -43.86
CA ASN A 809 -2.63 -2.49 -43.67
C ASN A 809 -3.22 -1.75 -42.44
N LEU A 810 -4.04 -0.74 -42.67
CA LEU A 810 -4.65 0.03 -41.58
C LEU A 810 -5.62 -0.78 -40.74
N GLU A 811 -6.08 -1.94 -41.18
CA GLU A 811 -6.94 -2.83 -40.36
C GLU A 811 -6.13 -3.72 -39.41
N ASP A 812 -4.82 -3.96 -39.71
CA ASP A 812 -3.94 -4.81 -38.93
C ASP A 812 -2.78 -3.99 -38.33
N PRO A 813 -2.93 -3.38 -37.17
CA PRO A 813 -1.90 -2.56 -36.55
C PRO A 813 -0.76 -3.42 -35.96
N ALA A 814 0.46 -2.91 -35.98
CA ALA A 814 1.61 -3.52 -35.32
C ALA A 814 1.49 -3.43 -33.79
N SER A 815 0.84 -2.38 -33.26
CA SER A 815 0.45 -2.33 -31.85
C SER A 815 -0.81 -1.49 -31.63
N ILE A 816 -1.49 -1.78 -30.50
CA ILE A 816 -2.65 -1.01 -30.01
C ILE A 816 -2.31 -0.48 -28.63
N ASN A 817 -2.29 0.84 -28.48
CA ASN A 817 -2.03 1.55 -27.25
C ASN A 817 -3.34 2.03 -26.64
N LEU A 818 -3.74 1.49 -25.48
CA LEU A 818 -4.97 1.81 -24.79
C LEU A 818 -4.68 2.69 -23.55
N TYR A 819 -5.16 3.93 -23.58
CA TYR A 819 -5.01 4.90 -22.50
C TYR A 819 -6.21 4.85 -21.57
N ALA A 820 -6.00 4.46 -20.32
CA ALA A 820 -7.05 4.40 -19.32
C ALA A 820 -7.34 5.80 -18.74
N SER A 821 -8.63 6.14 -18.55
CA SER A 821 -9.02 7.42 -17.95
C SER A 821 -8.77 7.50 -16.43
N SER A 822 -8.53 6.37 -15.75
CA SER A 822 -8.12 6.28 -14.34
C SER A 822 -7.52 4.91 -14.03
N PHE A 823 -6.90 4.77 -12.85
CA PHE A 823 -6.37 3.47 -12.39
C PHE A 823 -7.47 2.40 -12.23
N GLU A 824 -8.66 2.78 -11.75
CA GLU A 824 -9.78 1.85 -11.62
C GLU A 824 -10.32 1.41 -12.99
N ASN A 825 -10.21 2.29 -14.00
CA ASN A 825 -10.67 2.02 -15.36
C ASN A 825 -9.69 1.13 -16.16
N LYS A 826 -8.43 1.04 -15.75
CA LYS A 826 -7.50 0.06 -16.29
C LYS A 826 -8.00 -1.38 -16.08
N ASP A 827 -8.54 -1.69 -14.89
CA ASP A 827 -9.13 -3.01 -14.62
C ASP A 827 -10.29 -3.35 -15.57
N VAL A 828 -11.03 -2.31 -16.04
CA VAL A 828 -12.11 -2.48 -17.01
C VAL A 828 -11.56 -2.84 -18.39
N ILE A 829 -10.44 -2.23 -18.80
CA ILE A 829 -9.75 -2.56 -20.06
C ILE A 829 -9.21 -3.99 -20.01
N GLU A 830 -8.53 -4.36 -18.93
CA GLU A 830 -8.04 -5.73 -18.71
C GLU A 830 -9.17 -6.76 -18.73
N GLN A 831 -10.31 -6.42 -18.13
CA GLN A 831 -11.50 -7.29 -18.16
C GLN A 831 -12.06 -7.42 -19.60
N ALA A 832 -12.02 -6.36 -20.39
CA ALA A 832 -12.50 -6.41 -21.77
C ALA A 832 -11.60 -7.32 -22.64
N ILE A 833 -10.28 -7.27 -22.46
CA ILE A 833 -9.35 -8.20 -23.10
C ILE A 833 -9.61 -9.64 -22.64
N ALA A 834 -9.81 -9.84 -21.35
CA ALA A 834 -10.13 -11.16 -20.80
C ALA A 834 -11.48 -11.70 -21.31
N ASP A 835 -12.48 -10.85 -21.53
CA ASP A 835 -13.77 -11.21 -22.11
C ASP A 835 -13.63 -11.58 -23.59
N TYR A 836 -12.80 -10.86 -24.35
CA TYR A 836 -12.45 -11.19 -25.73
C TYR A 836 -11.77 -12.57 -25.79
N ASN A 837 -10.74 -12.79 -25.00
CA ASN A 837 -10.00 -14.06 -24.93
C ASN A 837 -10.87 -15.26 -24.54
N GLN A 838 -11.98 -15.05 -23.82
CA GLN A 838 -12.96 -16.11 -23.53
C GLN A 838 -13.90 -16.38 -24.71
N SER A 839 -14.01 -15.48 -25.67
CA SER A 839 -14.92 -15.58 -26.82
C SER A 839 -14.29 -16.15 -28.08
N VAL A 840 -12.96 -16.24 -28.12
CA VAL A 840 -12.16 -16.68 -29.27
C VAL A 840 -11.41 -18.00 -28.96
N ASP A 841 -10.85 -18.63 -29.98
CA ASP A 841 -10.02 -19.83 -29.86
C ASP A 841 -8.63 -19.46 -29.30
N ASP A 842 -7.89 -20.44 -28.76
CA ASP A 842 -6.60 -20.22 -28.09
C ASP A 842 -5.55 -19.52 -28.96
N LEU A 843 -5.63 -19.63 -30.30
CA LEU A 843 -4.71 -19.00 -31.26
C LEU A 843 -5.07 -17.51 -31.56
N GLU A 844 -6.26 -17.10 -31.23
CA GLU A 844 -6.75 -15.72 -31.48
C GLU A 844 -6.75 -14.88 -30.19
N GLN A 845 -6.22 -15.43 -29.07
CA GLN A 845 -6.18 -14.74 -27.79
C GLN A 845 -5.09 -13.67 -27.77
N ILE A 846 -5.43 -12.50 -27.24
CA ILE A 846 -4.50 -11.39 -27.03
C ILE A 846 -3.71 -11.61 -25.74
N GLN A 847 -2.40 -11.64 -25.85
CA GLN A 847 -1.46 -11.65 -24.75
C GLN A 847 -0.69 -10.33 -24.65
N TYR A 848 -0.49 -9.85 -23.44
CA TYR A 848 0.21 -8.60 -23.19
C TYR A 848 0.91 -8.62 -21.83
N THR A 849 1.90 -7.78 -21.66
CA THR A 849 2.60 -7.60 -20.39
C THR A 849 2.30 -6.21 -19.81
N ASP A 850 1.71 -6.17 -18.60
CA ASP A 850 1.50 -4.94 -17.86
C ASP A 850 2.76 -4.54 -17.07
N TYR A 851 3.72 -3.89 -17.71
CA TYR A 851 4.97 -3.46 -17.09
C TYR A 851 4.76 -2.47 -15.94
N ILE A 852 3.82 -1.55 -16.11
CA ILE A 852 3.55 -0.50 -15.13
C ILE A 852 2.90 -1.09 -13.87
N GLY A 853 1.90 -1.96 -14.06
CA GLY A 853 1.27 -2.68 -12.94
C GLY A 853 2.29 -3.50 -12.14
N LEU A 854 3.22 -4.18 -12.79
CA LEU A 854 4.29 -4.94 -12.14
C LEU A 854 5.23 -4.05 -11.33
N MET A 855 5.70 -2.93 -11.88
CA MET A 855 6.56 -1.97 -11.18
C MET A 855 5.84 -1.35 -9.98
N LEU A 856 4.62 -0.87 -10.17
CA LEU A 856 3.86 -0.17 -9.13
C LEU A 856 3.42 -1.11 -8.00
N SER A 857 3.05 -2.36 -8.30
CA SER A 857 2.71 -3.36 -7.29
C SER A 857 3.89 -3.68 -6.37
N SER A 858 5.10 -3.75 -6.92
CA SER A 858 6.33 -3.97 -6.16
C SER A 858 6.63 -2.81 -5.21
N VAL A 859 6.52 -1.56 -5.69
CA VAL A 859 6.71 -0.35 -4.87
C VAL A 859 5.69 -0.28 -3.74
N THR A 860 4.41 -0.51 -4.05
CA THR A 860 3.31 -0.51 -3.07
C THR A 860 3.52 -1.61 -2.01
N SER A 861 3.95 -2.80 -2.41
CA SER A 861 4.25 -3.91 -1.49
C SER A 861 5.39 -3.58 -0.53
N ILE A 862 6.46 -2.95 -1.00
CA ILE A 862 7.59 -2.50 -0.17
C ILE A 862 7.13 -1.45 0.85
N ILE A 863 6.34 -0.46 0.42
CA ILE A 863 5.82 0.59 1.31
C ILE A 863 4.90 0.02 2.37
N ASN A 864 4.00 -0.89 1.99
CA ASN A 864 3.13 -1.60 2.92
C ASN A 864 3.93 -2.41 3.94
N ALA A 865 4.95 -3.14 3.50
CA ALA A 865 5.82 -3.90 4.39
C ALA A 865 6.54 -3.00 5.41
N ILE A 866 7.12 -1.88 4.97
CA ILE A 866 7.75 -0.88 5.85
C ILE A 866 6.73 -0.32 6.83
N THR A 867 5.54 0.05 6.35
CA THR A 867 4.46 0.61 7.17
C THR A 867 4.01 -0.37 8.25
N TYR A 868 3.81 -1.66 7.91
CA TYR A 868 3.45 -2.69 8.88
C TYR A 868 4.52 -2.90 9.94
N VAL A 869 5.80 -2.89 9.57
CA VAL A 869 6.92 -2.99 10.52
C VAL A 869 6.91 -1.79 11.48
N LEU A 870 6.74 -0.58 10.97
CA LEU A 870 6.68 0.63 11.79
C LEU A 870 5.47 0.61 12.73
N ILE A 871 4.29 0.20 12.25
CA ILE A 871 3.08 0.02 13.08
C ILE A 871 3.32 -0.99 14.18
N ALA A 872 4.00 -2.12 13.89
CA ALA A 872 4.33 -3.12 14.89
C ALA A 872 5.21 -2.56 16.02
N PHE A 873 6.24 -1.78 15.69
CA PHE A 873 7.08 -1.11 16.69
C PHE A 873 6.29 -0.15 17.58
N VAL A 874 5.39 0.63 17.00
CA VAL A 874 4.57 1.59 17.76
C VAL A 874 3.47 0.87 18.56
N ALA A 875 2.97 -0.28 18.11
CA ALA A 875 2.06 -1.11 18.89
C ALA A 875 2.69 -1.52 20.24
N VAL A 876 3.99 -1.83 20.26
CA VAL A 876 4.74 -2.08 21.50
C VAL A 876 4.71 -0.83 22.42
N SER A 877 4.91 0.37 21.86
CA SER A 877 4.83 1.62 22.62
C SER A 877 3.45 1.86 23.21
N LEU A 878 2.37 1.51 22.49
CA LEU A 878 1.00 1.58 23.01
C LEU A 878 0.79 0.63 24.20
N VAL A 879 1.32 -0.59 24.12
CA VAL A 879 1.25 -1.55 25.24
C VAL A 879 1.96 -0.99 26.47
N VAL A 880 3.15 -0.45 26.30
CA VAL A 880 3.92 0.19 27.38
C VAL A 880 3.16 1.37 27.97
N SER A 881 2.60 2.26 27.15
CA SER A 881 1.79 3.39 27.58
C SER A 881 0.55 2.93 28.35
N SER A 882 -0.11 1.87 27.88
CA SER A 882 -1.26 1.25 28.53
C SER A 882 -0.92 0.70 29.91
N ILE A 883 0.20 -0.01 30.06
CA ILE A 883 0.70 -0.50 31.35
C ILE A 883 1.00 0.67 32.28
N MET A 884 1.68 1.71 31.78
CA MET A 884 2.02 2.90 32.56
C MET A 884 0.77 3.59 33.10
N ILE A 885 -0.26 3.78 32.28
CA ILE A 885 -1.56 4.33 32.70
C ILE A 885 -2.18 3.45 33.81
N GLY A 886 -2.12 2.13 33.66
CA GLY A 886 -2.59 1.18 34.66
C GLY A 886 -1.87 1.33 36.01
N VAL A 887 -0.55 1.45 35.99
CA VAL A 887 0.28 1.67 37.21
C VAL A 887 -0.03 3.01 37.86
N ILE A 888 -0.10 4.09 37.09
CA ILE A 888 -0.42 5.43 37.63
C ILE A 888 -1.82 5.43 38.23
N THR A 889 -2.79 4.77 37.59
CA THR A 889 -4.16 4.63 38.13
C THR A 889 -4.17 3.82 39.43
N LEU A 890 -3.37 2.75 39.53
CA LEU A 890 -3.23 1.94 40.74
C LEU A 890 -2.65 2.76 41.89
N ILE A 891 -1.61 3.56 41.63
CA ILE A 891 -1.04 4.49 42.61
C ILE A 891 -2.11 5.51 43.06
N SER A 892 -2.89 6.05 42.12
CA SER A 892 -3.99 6.96 42.42
C SER A 892 -5.04 6.32 43.34
N VAL A 893 -5.35 5.04 43.14
CA VAL A 893 -6.24 4.27 44.03
C VAL A 893 -5.65 4.13 45.41
N GLN A 894 -4.35 3.87 45.53
CA GLN A 894 -3.67 3.73 46.84
C GLN A 894 -3.69 5.05 47.60
N GLU A 895 -3.38 6.17 46.99
CA GLU A 895 -3.42 7.48 47.65
C GLU A 895 -4.83 7.90 48.09
N ARG A 896 -5.86 7.40 47.43
CA ARG A 896 -7.27 7.73 47.71
C ARG A 896 -7.98 6.67 48.54
N THR A 897 -7.22 5.77 49.19
CA THR A 897 -7.78 4.68 49.98
C THR A 897 -8.74 5.20 51.05
N LYS A 898 -8.40 6.27 51.75
CA LYS A 898 -9.27 6.89 52.73
C LYS A 898 -10.58 7.46 52.17
N GLU A 899 -10.53 8.14 51.01
CA GLU A 899 -11.74 8.61 50.31
C GLU A 899 -12.65 7.46 49.88
N ILE A 900 -12.04 6.38 49.36
CA ILE A 900 -12.76 5.15 49.00
C ILE A 900 -13.40 4.51 50.24
N GLY A 901 -12.69 4.50 51.38
CA GLY A 901 -13.20 4.04 52.63
C GLY A 901 -14.44 4.82 53.09
N ILE A 902 -14.39 6.18 53.04
CA ILE A 902 -15.51 7.05 53.35
C ILE A 902 -16.72 6.76 52.45
N LEU A 903 -16.50 6.67 51.12
CA LEU A 903 -17.58 6.35 50.17
C LEU A 903 -18.24 4.99 50.47
N ARG A 904 -17.43 3.98 50.76
CA ARG A 904 -17.91 2.64 51.08
C ARG A 904 -18.66 2.61 52.45
N ALA A 905 -18.18 3.37 53.44
CA ALA A 905 -18.83 3.47 54.75
C ALA A 905 -20.19 4.14 54.66
N ILE A 906 -20.36 5.14 53.78
CA ILE A 906 -21.66 5.82 53.53
C ILE A 906 -22.59 4.93 52.65
N GLY A 907 -22.12 3.77 52.16
CA GLY A 907 -22.94 2.80 51.42
C GLY A 907 -22.76 2.82 49.92
N ALA A 908 -21.64 3.36 49.40
CA ALA A 908 -21.31 3.21 47.97
C ALA A 908 -21.10 1.75 47.62
N SER A 909 -21.82 1.24 46.59
CA SER A 909 -21.65 -0.12 46.12
C SER A 909 -20.28 -0.32 45.45
N LYS A 910 -19.79 -1.58 45.44
CA LYS A 910 -18.56 -1.97 44.71
C LYS A 910 -18.65 -1.54 43.24
N LYS A 911 -19.84 -1.64 42.63
CA LYS A 911 -20.09 -1.22 41.23
C LYS A 911 -19.99 0.28 41.05
N ASN A 912 -20.49 1.08 42.03
CA ASN A 912 -20.41 2.54 41.93
C ASN A 912 -18.97 3.04 42.03
N VAL A 913 -18.16 2.46 42.92
CA VAL A 913 -16.72 2.75 43.03
C VAL A 913 -16.00 2.39 41.76
N SER A 914 -16.18 1.15 41.24
CA SER A 914 -15.55 0.72 39.97
C SER A 914 -15.96 1.61 38.79
N ARG A 915 -17.24 1.97 38.66
CA ARG A 915 -17.72 2.88 37.60
C ARG A 915 -17.11 4.26 37.67
N MET A 916 -16.85 4.77 38.84
CA MET A 916 -16.21 6.07 39.04
C MET A 916 -14.77 6.04 38.53
N PHE A 917 -13.98 5.00 38.87
CA PHE A 917 -12.62 4.84 38.36
C PHE A 917 -12.57 4.52 36.85
N ASN A 918 -13.50 3.71 36.33
CA ASN A 918 -13.59 3.46 34.89
C ASN A 918 -13.96 4.73 34.10
N ALA A 919 -14.82 5.60 34.66
CA ALA A 919 -15.11 6.90 34.06
C ALA A 919 -13.86 7.81 34.08
N GLU A 920 -13.05 7.76 35.14
CA GLU A 920 -11.78 8.49 35.24
C GLU A 920 -10.80 8.04 34.14
N THR A 921 -10.61 6.72 33.94
CA THR A 921 -9.75 6.18 32.87
C THR A 921 -10.27 6.50 31.49
N LEU A 922 -11.57 6.46 31.26
CA LEU A 922 -12.20 6.85 30.00
C LEU A 922 -11.93 8.32 29.64
N ILE A 923 -12.02 9.23 30.61
CA ILE A 923 -11.72 10.66 30.40
C ILE A 923 -10.24 10.84 30.07
N ILE A 924 -9.34 10.15 30.80
CA ILE A 924 -7.90 10.17 30.52
C ILE A 924 -7.63 9.67 29.11
N GLY A 925 -8.28 8.57 28.69
CA GLY A 925 -8.14 8.03 27.34
C GLY A 925 -8.60 9.01 26.26
N PHE A 926 -9.73 9.66 26.44
CA PHE A 926 -10.20 10.70 25.55
C PHE A 926 -9.23 11.88 25.45
N THR A 927 -8.78 12.39 26.60
CA THR A 927 -7.83 13.52 26.64
C THR A 927 -6.46 13.15 26.04
N SER A 928 -5.98 11.92 26.28
CA SER A 928 -4.74 11.41 25.69
C SER A 928 -4.86 11.25 24.17
N GLY A 929 -5.96 10.66 23.68
CA GLY A 929 -6.23 10.49 22.27
C GLY A 929 -6.37 11.83 21.54
N ALA A 930 -7.19 12.73 22.09
CA ALA A 930 -7.37 14.06 21.52
C ALA A 930 -6.07 14.88 21.51
N LEU A 931 -5.29 14.82 22.59
CA LEU A 931 -3.98 15.47 22.64
C LEU A 931 -3.02 14.86 21.61
N GLY A 932 -3.02 13.52 21.45
CA GLY A 932 -2.21 12.83 20.48
C GLY A 932 -2.50 13.29 19.05
N VAL A 933 -3.77 13.32 18.68
CA VAL A 933 -4.23 13.78 17.35
C VAL A 933 -3.86 15.25 17.10
N VAL A 934 -4.11 16.14 18.06
CA VAL A 934 -3.80 17.58 17.93
C VAL A 934 -2.29 17.80 17.77
N VAL A 935 -1.47 17.11 18.57
CA VAL A 935 -0.01 17.21 18.47
C VAL A 935 0.47 16.68 17.12
N THR A 936 -0.07 15.57 16.65
CA THR A 936 0.26 15.03 15.31
C THR A 936 -0.09 16.02 14.22
N TRP A 937 -1.28 16.59 14.23
CA TRP A 937 -1.69 17.59 13.26
C TRP A 937 -0.74 18.80 13.23
N LEU A 938 -0.30 19.27 14.41
CA LEU A 938 0.69 20.34 14.51
C LEU A 938 2.08 19.92 14.00
N LEU A 939 2.46 18.65 14.19
CA LEU A 939 3.75 18.12 13.73
C LEU A 939 3.77 17.85 12.22
N CYS A 940 2.64 17.65 11.57
CA CYS A 940 2.59 17.49 10.12
C CYS A 940 3.15 18.73 9.38
N PHE A 941 2.96 19.95 9.91
CA PHE A 941 3.51 21.16 9.27
C PHE A 941 5.04 21.17 9.17
N PRO A 942 5.82 21.01 10.26
CA PRO A 942 7.27 20.94 10.14
C PRO A 942 7.75 19.67 9.43
N ILE A 943 7.02 18.56 9.51
CA ILE A 943 7.36 17.32 8.80
C ILE A 943 7.24 17.53 7.29
N ASN A 944 6.18 18.17 6.81
CA ASN A 944 6.01 18.48 5.39
C ASN A 944 7.13 19.38 4.89
N SER A 945 7.50 20.41 5.67
CA SER A 945 8.65 21.27 5.32
C SER A 945 9.97 20.49 5.22
N ILE A 946 10.19 19.50 6.09
CA ILE A 946 11.38 18.63 6.06
C ILE A 946 11.29 17.68 4.86
N LEU A 947 10.13 17.08 4.59
CA LEU A 947 9.92 16.20 3.45
C LEU A 947 10.22 16.94 2.15
N HIS A 948 9.62 18.11 1.93
CA HIS A 948 9.87 18.92 0.74
C HIS A 948 11.36 19.30 0.58
N SER A 949 12.03 19.62 1.69
CA SER A 949 13.47 19.95 1.66
C SER A 949 14.40 18.76 1.36
N LEU A 950 14.01 17.54 1.79
CA LEU A 950 14.82 16.34 1.61
C LEU A 950 14.58 15.68 0.25
N THR A 951 13.33 15.69 -0.21
CA THR A 951 12.92 14.99 -1.43
C THR A 951 12.86 15.90 -2.66
N GLY A 952 12.77 17.22 -2.47
CA GLY A 952 12.49 18.18 -3.54
C GLY A 952 11.02 18.20 -3.98
N ILE A 953 10.19 17.25 -3.51
CA ILE A 953 8.82 17.03 -3.97
C ILE A 953 7.85 17.89 -3.16
N GLN A 954 7.21 18.88 -3.81
CA GLN A 954 6.26 19.81 -3.18
C GLN A 954 4.90 19.19 -2.89
N THR A 955 4.52 18.18 -3.62
CA THR A 955 3.21 17.51 -3.55
C THR A 955 3.13 16.43 -2.48
N LEU A 956 4.27 15.93 -1.98
CA LEU A 956 4.32 14.91 -0.94
C LEU A 956 3.99 15.50 0.44
N ASN A 957 2.74 15.37 0.88
CA ASN A 957 2.24 15.93 2.13
C ASN A 957 1.73 14.87 3.10
N ALA A 958 2.36 14.76 4.26
CA ALA A 958 1.82 13.95 5.36
C ALA A 958 0.55 14.60 5.91
N TYR A 959 -0.56 13.87 5.95
CA TYR A 959 -1.82 14.33 6.51
C TYR A 959 -2.56 13.21 7.26
N LEU A 960 -3.34 13.59 8.27
CA LEU A 960 -4.14 12.65 9.06
C LEU A 960 -5.63 12.81 8.73
N PRO A 961 -6.27 11.83 8.08
CA PRO A 961 -7.69 11.88 7.77
C PRO A 961 -8.55 11.98 9.04
N PRO A 962 -9.62 12.79 9.05
CA PRO A 962 -10.48 12.98 10.22
C PRO A 962 -11.12 11.69 10.73
N GLN A 963 -11.44 10.76 9.84
CA GLN A 963 -12.01 9.45 10.18
C GLN A 963 -11.03 8.62 11.02
N VAL A 964 -9.78 8.57 10.59
CA VAL A 964 -8.69 7.85 11.29
C VAL A 964 -8.38 8.52 12.63
N ALA A 965 -8.36 9.85 12.67
CA ALA A 965 -8.20 10.59 13.91
C ALA A 965 -9.27 10.21 14.95
N LEU A 966 -10.53 10.08 14.53
CA LEU A 966 -11.62 9.62 15.40
C LEU A 966 -11.39 8.18 15.90
N VAL A 967 -11.00 7.28 15.00
CA VAL A 967 -10.71 5.88 15.35
C VAL A 967 -9.57 5.79 16.36
N LEU A 968 -8.51 6.56 16.19
CA LEU A 968 -7.36 6.59 17.11
C LEU A 968 -7.76 7.10 18.51
N VAL A 969 -8.66 8.10 18.61
CA VAL A 969 -9.21 8.54 19.88
C VAL A 969 -10.02 7.42 20.54
N LEU A 970 -10.84 6.68 19.78
CA LEU A 970 -11.60 5.54 20.30
C LEU A 970 -10.69 4.40 20.76
N ILE A 971 -9.62 4.11 20.03
CA ILE A 971 -8.60 3.13 20.44
C ILE A 971 -7.93 3.54 21.74
N SER A 972 -7.56 4.82 21.87
CA SER A 972 -7.00 5.37 23.11
C SER A 972 -7.96 5.19 24.30
N MET A 973 -9.24 5.47 24.10
CA MET A 973 -10.27 5.28 25.12
C MET A 973 -10.43 3.80 25.51
N ALA A 974 -10.43 2.90 24.54
CA ALA A 974 -10.52 1.47 24.77
C ALA A 974 -9.32 0.95 25.57
N LEU A 975 -8.09 1.27 25.14
CA LEU A 975 -6.86 0.83 25.80
C LEU A 975 -6.76 1.32 27.24
N THR A 976 -7.10 2.58 27.49
CA THR A 976 -7.10 3.15 28.84
C THR A 976 -8.19 2.54 29.73
N LEU A 977 -9.35 2.20 29.16
CA LEU A 977 -10.40 1.49 29.86
C LEU A 977 -9.96 0.09 30.27
N PHE A 978 -9.32 -0.66 29.36
CA PHE A 978 -8.75 -1.99 29.67
C PHE A 978 -7.69 -1.92 30.77
N SER A 979 -6.74 -0.98 30.67
CA SER A 979 -5.73 -0.74 31.71
C SER A 979 -6.33 -0.39 33.07
N GLY A 980 -7.46 0.32 33.07
CA GLY A 980 -8.18 0.74 34.27
C GLY A 980 -8.97 -0.35 34.97
N ILE A 981 -9.24 -1.51 34.33
CA ILE A 981 -10.07 -2.58 34.92
C ILE A 981 -9.48 -3.13 36.23
N ILE A 982 -8.16 -3.42 36.23
CA ILE A 982 -7.48 -3.96 37.41
C ILE A 982 -7.49 -2.95 38.59
N PRO A 983 -7.05 -1.69 38.39
CA PRO A 983 -7.12 -0.68 39.43
C PRO A 983 -8.54 -0.40 39.94
N SER A 984 -9.52 -0.32 39.06
CA SER A 984 -10.91 -0.06 39.45
C SER A 984 -11.53 -1.20 40.27
N ARG A 985 -11.20 -2.45 39.95
CA ARG A 985 -11.58 -3.62 40.73
C ARG A 985 -10.87 -3.64 42.09
N SER A 986 -9.60 -3.27 42.14
CA SER A 986 -8.83 -3.13 43.39
C SER A 986 -9.45 -2.08 44.30
N ALA A 987 -9.81 -0.90 43.79
CA ALA A 987 -10.51 0.14 44.50
C ALA A 987 -11.85 -0.33 45.09
N ALA A 988 -12.64 -1.05 44.28
CA ALA A 988 -13.95 -1.56 44.68
C ALA A 988 -13.88 -2.63 45.77
N LYS A 989 -12.77 -3.38 45.91
CA LYS A 989 -12.56 -4.43 46.90
C LYS A 989 -11.99 -3.95 48.23
N LYS A 990 -11.59 -2.66 48.34
CA LYS A 990 -11.05 -2.11 49.60
C LYS A 990 -12.07 -2.21 50.75
N ASP A 991 -11.60 -2.75 51.89
CA ASP A 991 -12.40 -2.85 53.09
C ASP A 991 -12.58 -1.44 53.72
N PRO A 992 -13.82 -1.02 54.01
CA PRO A 992 -14.06 0.31 54.55
C PRO A 992 -13.44 0.55 55.91
N VAL A 993 -13.38 -0.44 56.81
CA VAL A 993 -12.79 -0.31 58.16
C VAL A 993 -11.28 -0.13 58.10
N VAL A 994 -10.62 -0.97 57.28
CA VAL A 994 -9.17 -0.88 57.06
C VAL A 994 -8.82 0.44 56.37
N ALA A 995 -9.59 0.83 55.36
CA ALA A 995 -9.35 2.04 54.58
C ALA A 995 -9.53 3.34 55.40
N LEU A 996 -10.41 3.36 56.41
CA LEU A 996 -10.61 4.49 57.31
C LEU A 996 -9.55 4.64 58.40
N ARG A 997 -8.83 3.53 58.70
CA ARG A 997 -7.74 3.48 59.70
C ARG A 997 -6.36 3.76 59.12
N THR A 998 -6.20 3.73 57.78
CA THR A 998 -4.95 4.12 57.13
C THR A 998 -4.76 5.64 57.26
N GLU A 999 -3.66 6.06 57.89
CA GLU A 999 -3.23 7.45 57.99
C GLU A 999 -2.80 8.06 56.64
#